data_8f6cb3f82a6a515ec95505ebb3e3590b
#
_entry.id   8f6cb3f82a6a515ec95505ebb3e3590b
#
_cell.length_a   1.000
_cell.length_b   1.000
_cell.length_c   1.000
_cell.angle_alpha   90.00
_cell.angle_beta   90.00
_cell.angle_gamma   90.00
#
_symmetry.space_group_name_H-M   'P 1'
#
loop_
_entity.id
_entity.type
_entity.pdbx_description
1 polymer ?
#
loop_
_entity_poly.entity_id
_entity_poly.type
_entity_poly.pdbx_seq_one_letter_code
_entity_poly.pdbx_strand_id
1 'polypeptide(L)'
;MTKAKKLIEVAMPIKEISAESVRDKSIRHGHISTLHLWWARRPLPVCRAVIFASLVPDPLDPECPQAFCDAVQDLLANNPLYAPYPDIPYTSIYDPMPDNLRNRLLMFIGKFSPACQKNMLAGKTTPSKDQVQEGCLIKWESKNDPTVLRLARLLIWVAYNSELRSEATYTDLAVEFDEASKAITNAETALYHTTNRHLTSPEVTAKEAALQEAIEKFQNRMPSVFDPFAGGGAIPLEAARLGCRSFGNDINPVAHIIEKGSVEFPQKYGKPITYTHEEFMTLYGKEGVKLYTENFGGMPTGNVEIPNRLSFDVEYYAQKLLAMTEAEVGHLYPADEKGNKPIAYYWARTATCSNPSCRAKVPLLKQFYLANTKSKKVYLNPIIHGTDIQFEIKEGSYDEKALPGWNNRGNMTCPCCGNITPVDQVKQQFKNKKTSERILSVIYETNGGKYYATPHKDNSYQPHLTIENKPNEKMAVENNRNFNTPGWGIDNYGDMFSCRQLYMLFTLIKNLSQLKSEINTSEYHQALLTFLAIWFDRIAVANTSLGRWDNAREGIQTPFSRQAIAMVFDYPESNPFCNSSGSALNQLEWITRYIESESNSPFAALFANASSGEKGQFAAKTLTAVVTDPPYYDAIAYADISDFFYVWMKRTLGDIYPINFATPQTPKAEECTALKHHHHNSEAEAKKHFENKLTAIFDAIEYQTSEIVSIMFAHQSTEAWTTLCNSILGARMNITGSWPMDTEMANRSLGLAGAALESSVTVSCRPSERNGFESFKRVKRAIETKVTEEVNALYELGFRGADLLTACFGQAVSEFGKYETVEKADGSEVTVGELLELARTAAFNALLSGFDGDEYTRFYIG
;
A
#
# COMPACT_ATOMS: atom_id res chain seq x y z
N MET A 1 10.91 -11.97 -36.73
CA MET A 1 11.87 -12.58 -35.79
C MET A 1 11.12 -12.79 -34.51
N THR A 2 11.16 -14.00 -33.96
CA THR A 2 10.62 -14.29 -32.60
C THR A 2 11.48 -13.53 -31.59
N LYS A 3 10.87 -12.72 -30.73
CA LYS A 3 11.60 -12.02 -29.64
C LYS A 3 12.00 -13.04 -28.56
N ALA A 4 13.18 -12.83 -27.94
CA ALA A 4 13.61 -13.61 -26.81
C ALA A 4 12.56 -13.63 -25.69
N LYS A 5 12.45 -14.73 -24.96
CA LYS A 5 11.64 -14.80 -23.75
C LYS A 5 12.21 -13.86 -22.69
N LYS A 6 11.36 -13.17 -21.98
CA LYS A 6 11.77 -12.42 -20.78
C LYS A 6 12.02 -13.38 -19.62
N LEU A 7 12.85 -12.99 -18.67
CA LEU A 7 13.21 -13.85 -17.52
C LEU A 7 11.96 -14.32 -16.75
N ILE A 8 10.97 -13.43 -16.55
CA ILE A 8 9.72 -13.76 -15.86
C ILE A 8 8.90 -14.85 -16.54
N GLU A 9 9.11 -15.13 -17.82
CA GLU A 9 8.42 -16.19 -18.54
C GLU A 9 9.05 -17.57 -18.29
N VAL A 10 10.24 -17.60 -17.67
CA VAL A 10 11.07 -18.81 -17.56
C VAL A 10 11.41 -19.16 -16.11
N ALA A 11 11.83 -18.20 -15.30
CA ALA A 11 12.28 -18.46 -13.95
C ALA A 11 12.17 -17.23 -13.03
N MET A 12 11.86 -17.47 -11.74
CA MET A 12 11.80 -16.44 -10.68
C MET A 12 12.32 -17.03 -9.36
N PRO A 13 13.09 -16.26 -8.54
CA PRO A 13 13.53 -16.71 -7.21
C PRO A 13 12.40 -16.53 -6.19
N ILE A 14 11.36 -17.36 -6.29
CA ILE A 14 10.06 -17.19 -5.61
C ILE A 14 10.21 -17.13 -4.10
N LYS A 15 11.04 -18.01 -3.51
CA LYS A 15 11.21 -18.09 -2.04
C LYS A 15 11.89 -16.86 -1.46
N GLU A 16 12.90 -16.36 -2.13
CA GLU A 16 13.62 -15.15 -1.73
C GLU A 16 12.72 -13.92 -1.83
N ILE A 17 11.95 -13.82 -2.93
CA ILE A 17 10.96 -12.74 -3.12
C ILE A 17 9.89 -12.82 -2.04
N SER A 18 9.34 -14.01 -1.75
CA SER A 18 8.35 -14.24 -0.70
C SER A 18 8.89 -13.83 0.67
N ALA A 19 10.11 -14.24 1.02
CA ALA A 19 10.72 -13.93 2.31
C ALA A 19 10.87 -12.42 2.54
N GLU A 20 11.38 -11.68 1.56
CA GLU A 20 11.56 -10.24 1.67
C GLU A 20 10.22 -9.48 1.57
N SER A 21 9.24 -9.99 0.81
CA SER A 21 7.90 -9.41 0.71
C SER A 21 7.12 -9.51 2.01
N VAL A 22 7.23 -10.62 2.72
CA VAL A 22 6.65 -10.78 4.07
C VAL A 22 7.32 -9.84 5.07
N ARG A 23 8.66 -9.68 5.00
CA ARG A 23 9.41 -8.73 5.81
C ARG A 23 8.99 -7.28 5.55
N ASP A 24 8.79 -6.89 4.29
CA ASP A 24 8.40 -5.55 3.86
C ASP A 24 7.15 -5.05 4.60
N LYS A 25 6.17 -5.91 4.86
CA LYS A 25 4.96 -5.56 5.61
C LYS A 25 5.21 -5.18 7.08
N SER A 26 6.35 -5.52 7.64
CA SER A 26 6.75 -5.14 9.00
C SER A 26 7.49 -3.80 9.07
N ILE A 27 7.99 -3.29 7.96
CA ILE A 27 8.78 -2.07 7.87
C ILE A 27 7.88 -0.84 8.06
N ARG A 28 8.32 0.10 8.92
CA ARG A 28 7.55 1.29 9.28
C ARG A 28 8.22 2.61 8.90
N HIS A 29 9.56 2.67 8.86
CA HIS A 29 10.28 3.92 8.61
C HIS A 29 10.66 4.08 7.13
N GLY A 30 10.29 5.20 6.52
CA GLY A 30 10.57 5.52 5.12
C GLY A 30 9.94 4.56 4.10
N HIS A 31 8.85 3.87 4.49
CA HIS A 31 8.10 2.98 3.62
C HIS A 31 6.89 3.71 3.02
N ILE A 32 6.55 3.44 1.77
CA ILE A 32 5.41 4.06 1.06
C ILE A 32 4.10 3.98 1.87
N SER A 33 3.94 2.92 2.67
CA SER A 33 2.78 2.74 3.55
C SER A 33 2.68 3.77 4.66
N THR A 34 3.75 4.48 4.94
CA THR A 34 3.78 5.45 6.04
C THR A 34 3.41 6.85 5.58
N LEU A 35 3.40 7.12 4.28
CA LEU A 35 2.96 8.39 3.74
C LEU A 35 1.45 8.58 3.94
N HIS A 36 0.67 7.69 3.39
CA HIS A 36 -0.79 7.70 3.49
C HIS A 36 -1.33 6.27 3.47
N LEU A 37 -2.53 6.05 3.98
CA LEU A 37 -3.20 4.76 3.95
C LEU A 37 -3.73 4.47 2.55
N TRP A 38 -3.40 3.27 2.03
CA TRP A 38 -4.06 2.64 0.90
C TRP A 38 -4.26 1.15 1.21
N TRP A 39 -5.42 0.58 0.92
CA TRP A 39 -5.84 -0.72 1.47
C TRP A 39 -5.26 -1.95 0.79
N ALA A 40 -4.86 -1.81 -0.46
CA ALA A 40 -4.21 -2.88 -1.21
C ALA A 40 -2.87 -2.36 -1.74
N ARG A 41 -1.79 -2.72 -1.05
CA ARG A 41 -0.44 -2.37 -1.47
C ARG A 41 0.35 -3.63 -1.69
N ARG A 42 0.94 -3.72 -2.88
CA ARG A 42 1.93 -4.74 -3.13
C ARG A 42 3.21 -4.46 -2.35
N PRO A 43 3.85 -5.50 -1.78
CA PRO A 43 5.19 -5.36 -1.25
C PRO A 43 6.16 -4.87 -2.33
N LEU A 44 7.03 -3.92 -1.98
CA LEU A 44 7.99 -3.35 -2.92
C LEU A 44 8.98 -4.38 -3.49
N PRO A 45 9.46 -5.38 -2.73
CA PRO A 45 10.33 -6.42 -3.26
C PRO A 45 9.74 -7.19 -4.44
N VAL A 46 8.46 -7.60 -4.34
CA VAL A 46 7.82 -8.32 -5.45
C VAL A 46 7.62 -7.42 -6.67
N CYS A 47 7.24 -6.14 -6.46
CA CYS A 47 7.11 -5.18 -7.57
C CYS A 47 8.44 -5.02 -8.31
N ARG A 48 9.54 -4.82 -7.58
CA ARG A 48 10.88 -4.65 -8.15
C ARG A 48 11.35 -5.88 -8.90
N ALA A 49 11.14 -7.08 -8.33
CA ALA A 49 11.49 -8.34 -8.97
C ALA A 49 10.69 -8.57 -10.27
N VAL A 50 9.38 -8.38 -10.22
CA VAL A 50 8.48 -8.58 -11.37
C VAL A 50 8.83 -7.60 -12.50
N ILE A 51 9.02 -6.31 -12.20
CA ILE A 51 9.39 -5.31 -13.20
C ILE A 51 10.74 -5.68 -13.82
N PHE A 52 11.77 -5.93 -13.03
CA PHE A 52 13.09 -6.29 -13.53
C PHE A 52 13.03 -7.51 -14.45
N ALA A 53 12.42 -8.60 -13.98
CA ALA A 53 12.32 -9.85 -14.74
C ALA A 53 11.42 -9.75 -16.00
N SER A 54 10.47 -8.80 -16.01
CA SER A 54 9.65 -8.50 -17.20
C SER A 54 10.41 -7.73 -18.28
N LEU A 55 11.49 -7.04 -17.90
CA LEU A 55 12.22 -6.16 -18.81
C LEU A 55 13.51 -6.78 -19.38
N VAL A 56 14.11 -7.75 -18.70
CA VAL A 56 15.34 -8.40 -19.15
C VAL A 56 15.04 -9.74 -19.83
N PRO A 57 15.74 -10.09 -20.92
CA PRO A 57 15.59 -11.39 -21.57
C PRO A 57 16.23 -12.51 -20.72
N ASP A 58 15.80 -13.74 -20.97
CA ASP A 58 16.47 -14.93 -20.47
C ASP A 58 17.79 -15.15 -21.22
N PRO A 59 18.96 -15.12 -20.56
CA PRO A 59 20.24 -15.27 -21.25
C PRO A 59 20.52 -16.68 -21.80
N LEU A 60 19.65 -17.65 -21.51
CA LEU A 60 19.73 -18.99 -22.10
C LEU A 60 18.78 -19.17 -23.30
N ASP A 61 17.96 -18.16 -23.60
CA ASP A 61 17.12 -18.19 -24.81
C ASP A 61 18.00 -17.98 -26.05
N PRO A 62 17.85 -18.81 -27.10
CA PRO A 62 18.64 -18.69 -28.32
C PRO A 62 18.52 -17.32 -29.02
N GLU A 63 17.41 -16.62 -28.84
CA GLU A 63 17.16 -15.30 -29.42
C GLU A 63 17.65 -14.15 -28.53
N CYS A 64 18.27 -14.48 -27.37
CA CYS A 64 18.78 -13.45 -26.45
C CYS A 64 19.93 -12.67 -27.11
N PRO A 65 19.91 -11.31 -27.06
CA PRO A 65 20.98 -10.51 -27.60
C PRO A 65 22.32 -10.81 -26.94
N GLN A 66 23.37 -11.03 -27.77
CA GLN A 66 24.71 -11.36 -27.27
C GLN A 66 25.25 -10.28 -26.30
N ALA A 67 25.02 -9.01 -26.62
CA ALA A 67 25.42 -7.89 -25.75
C ALA A 67 24.83 -8.00 -24.34
N PHE A 68 23.60 -8.54 -24.20
CA PHE A 68 23.04 -8.77 -22.87
C PHE A 68 23.67 -9.96 -22.16
N CYS A 69 23.97 -11.06 -22.87
CA CYS A 69 24.71 -12.18 -22.29
C CYS A 69 26.10 -11.75 -21.80
N ASP A 70 26.81 -10.92 -22.59
CA ASP A 70 28.12 -10.37 -22.22
C ASP A 70 28.02 -9.46 -20.98
N ALA A 71 26.96 -8.65 -20.87
CA ALA A 71 26.71 -7.83 -19.70
C ALA A 71 26.48 -8.68 -18.42
N VAL A 72 25.68 -9.73 -18.52
CA VAL A 72 25.43 -10.65 -17.39
C VAL A 72 26.73 -11.37 -17.01
N GLN A 73 27.51 -11.80 -18.00
CA GLN A 73 28.81 -12.45 -17.76
C GLN A 73 29.78 -11.53 -17.03
N ASP A 74 29.91 -10.28 -17.46
CA ASP A 74 30.84 -9.32 -16.87
C ASP A 74 30.37 -8.84 -15.48
N LEU A 75 29.14 -8.44 -15.35
CA LEU A 75 28.61 -7.78 -14.15
C LEU A 75 28.24 -8.76 -13.03
N LEU A 76 27.77 -9.95 -13.37
CA LEU A 76 27.21 -10.90 -12.40
C LEU A 76 27.96 -12.22 -12.32
N ALA A 77 28.36 -12.83 -13.44
CA ALA A 77 28.99 -14.14 -13.41
C ALA A 77 30.41 -14.09 -12.83
N ASN A 78 31.12 -12.99 -13.00
CA ASN A 78 32.44 -12.78 -12.39
C ASN A 78 32.38 -12.35 -10.91
N ASN A 79 31.17 -12.10 -10.37
CA ASN A 79 31.00 -11.70 -9.00
C ASN A 79 30.57 -12.90 -8.13
N PRO A 80 31.38 -13.33 -7.14
CA PRO A 80 31.05 -14.47 -6.27
C PRO A 80 29.81 -14.25 -5.42
N LEU A 81 29.40 -12.99 -5.22
CA LEU A 81 28.16 -12.63 -4.50
C LEU A 81 26.95 -13.31 -5.13
N TYR A 82 26.91 -13.39 -6.46
CA TYR A 82 25.77 -13.91 -7.22
C TYR A 82 25.98 -15.36 -7.70
N ALA A 83 26.92 -16.10 -7.10
CA ALA A 83 27.06 -17.53 -7.36
C ALA A 83 25.81 -18.30 -6.91
N PRO A 84 25.29 -19.25 -7.71
CA PRO A 84 24.16 -20.09 -7.33
C PRO A 84 24.42 -20.90 -6.05
N TYR A 85 23.36 -21.43 -5.45
CA TYR A 85 23.45 -22.27 -4.27
C TYR A 85 24.05 -23.63 -4.60
N PRO A 86 25.20 -24.03 -4.03
CA PRO A 86 25.73 -25.39 -4.24
C PRO A 86 25.10 -26.43 -3.30
N ASP A 87 24.70 -26.03 -2.08
CA ASP A 87 24.37 -26.94 -0.98
C ASP A 87 22.92 -26.83 -0.46
N ILE A 88 22.07 -26.02 -1.09
CA ILE A 88 20.67 -25.91 -0.70
C ILE A 88 19.86 -27.00 -1.38
N PRO A 89 18.99 -27.76 -0.66
CA PRO A 89 18.29 -28.92 -1.19
C PRO A 89 17.11 -28.56 -2.14
N TYR A 90 16.78 -27.27 -2.32
CA TYR A 90 15.84 -26.84 -3.35
C TYR A 90 16.56 -26.04 -4.44
N THR A 91 16.05 -26.17 -5.63
CA THR A 91 16.60 -25.59 -6.84
C THR A 91 15.61 -24.57 -7.42
N SER A 92 15.95 -23.95 -8.53
CA SER A 92 14.97 -23.31 -9.40
C SER A 92 13.89 -24.32 -9.79
N ILE A 93 12.66 -23.85 -9.99
CA ILE A 93 11.53 -24.69 -10.42
C ILE A 93 11.86 -25.50 -11.66
N TYR A 94 12.72 -24.97 -12.53
CA TYR A 94 13.01 -25.59 -13.83
C TYR A 94 14.33 -26.33 -13.91
N ASP A 95 15.31 -25.95 -13.08
CA ASP A 95 16.67 -26.52 -13.13
C ASP A 95 17.23 -26.72 -11.72
N PRO A 96 18.05 -27.78 -11.50
CA PRO A 96 19.04 -27.81 -10.43
C PRO A 96 19.87 -26.53 -10.57
N MET A 97 20.34 -25.91 -9.52
CA MET A 97 21.06 -24.63 -9.59
C MET A 97 22.49 -24.76 -10.19
N PRO A 98 22.66 -25.04 -11.50
CA PRO A 98 23.99 -24.99 -12.14
C PRO A 98 24.45 -23.53 -12.21
N ASP A 99 25.75 -23.34 -12.28
CA ASP A 99 26.31 -22.02 -12.50
C ASP A 99 26.17 -21.64 -13.98
N ASN A 100 25.14 -20.90 -14.32
CA ASN A 100 24.85 -20.36 -15.62
C ASN A 100 24.34 -18.91 -15.52
N LEU A 101 24.24 -18.23 -16.67
CA LEU A 101 23.88 -16.81 -16.70
C LEU A 101 22.47 -16.54 -16.17
N ARG A 102 21.50 -17.42 -16.44
CA ARG A 102 20.15 -17.30 -15.89
C ARG A 102 20.16 -17.34 -14.36
N ASN A 103 20.85 -18.33 -13.78
CA ASN A 103 20.89 -18.47 -12.33
C ASN A 103 21.68 -17.35 -11.66
N ARG A 104 22.68 -16.77 -12.33
CA ARG A 104 23.35 -15.54 -11.87
C ARG A 104 22.40 -14.34 -11.81
N LEU A 105 21.49 -14.17 -12.79
CA LEU A 105 20.42 -13.17 -12.75
C LEU A 105 19.42 -13.42 -11.60
N LEU A 106 19.02 -14.67 -11.39
CA LEU A 106 18.15 -15.02 -10.27
C LEU A 106 18.77 -14.67 -8.92
N MET A 107 20.08 -14.96 -8.74
CA MET A 107 20.82 -14.62 -7.52
C MET A 107 20.99 -13.11 -7.33
N PHE A 108 21.09 -12.34 -8.41
CA PHE A 108 21.09 -10.88 -8.35
C PHE A 108 19.73 -10.34 -7.90
N ILE A 109 18.63 -10.90 -8.40
CA ILE A 109 17.28 -10.53 -7.92
C ILE A 109 17.15 -10.84 -6.44
N GLY A 110 17.43 -12.08 -6.03
CA GLY A 110 17.33 -12.51 -4.64
C GLY A 110 18.13 -13.77 -4.36
N LYS A 111 18.89 -13.73 -3.26
CA LYS A 111 19.68 -14.87 -2.76
C LYS A 111 19.60 -14.89 -1.24
N PHE A 112 19.39 -16.05 -0.65
CA PHE A 112 19.48 -16.20 0.80
C PHE A 112 20.90 -15.96 1.28
N SER A 113 21.04 -15.31 2.43
CA SER A 113 22.35 -15.09 3.06
C SER A 113 23.02 -16.40 3.45
N PRO A 114 24.37 -16.46 3.54
CA PRO A 114 25.07 -17.67 3.98
C PRO A 114 24.60 -18.18 5.35
N ALA A 115 24.23 -17.28 6.26
CA ALA A 115 23.68 -17.65 7.55
C ALA A 115 22.28 -18.31 7.41
N CYS A 116 21.45 -17.77 6.52
CA CYS A 116 20.14 -18.35 6.23
C CYS A 116 20.29 -19.73 5.58
N GLN A 117 21.16 -19.87 4.59
CA GLN A 117 21.45 -21.15 3.93
C GLN A 117 21.86 -22.23 4.95
N LYS A 118 22.80 -21.89 5.83
CA LYS A 118 23.26 -22.81 6.91
C LYS A 118 22.12 -23.19 7.86
N ASN A 119 21.26 -22.24 8.21
CA ASN A 119 20.13 -22.51 9.08
C ASN A 119 19.07 -23.38 8.39
N MET A 120 18.81 -23.15 7.09
CA MET A 120 17.87 -23.99 6.31
C MET A 120 18.34 -25.45 6.28
N LEU A 121 19.60 -25.71 6.00
CA LEU A 121 20.19 -27.06 6.03
C LEU A 121 20.12 -27.70 7.43
N ALA A 122 20.18 -26.90 8.49
CA ALA A 122 20.10 -27.35 9.88
C ALA A 122 18.66 -27.40 10.42
N GLY A 123 17.64 -27.11 9.61
CA GLY A 123 16.23 -27.02 10.04
C GLY A 123 15.95 -25.91 11.06
N LYS A 124 16.73 -24.83 11.04
CA LYS A 124 16.62 -23.66 11.93
C LYS A 124 16.04 -22.46 11.23
N THR A 125 15.39 -21.58 11.99
CA THR A 125 14.86 -20.31 11.49
C THR A 125 15.95 -19.22 11.48
N THR A 126 15.82 -18.27 10.55
CA THR A 126 16.66 -17.07 10.47
C THR A 126 15.75 -15.83 10.64
N PRO A 127 16.17 -14.81 11.41
CA PRO A 127 15.43 -13.56 11.50
C PRO A 127 15.15 -12.96 10.13
N SER A 128 13.95 -12.42 9.89
CA SER A 128 13.51 -11.99 8.57
C SER A 128 14.45 -10.97 7.91
N LYS A 129 15.03 -10.05 8.69
CA LYS A 129 15.99 -9.04 8.18
C LYS A 129 17.30 -9.66 7.66
N ASP A 130 17.67 -10.87 8.12
CA ASP A 130 18.92 -11.54 7.82
C ASP A 130 18.76 -12.68 6.80
N GLN A 131 17.53 -12.90 6.29
CA GLN A 131 17.26 -13.99 5.34
C GLN A 131 17.85 -13.70 3.96
N VAL A 132 17.50 -12.58 3.34
CA VAL A 132 18.02 -12.21 2.02
C VAL A 132 19.33 -11.48 2.15
N GLN A 133 20.28 -11.81 1.27
CA GLN A 133 21.65 -11.30 1.27
C GLN A 133 21.72 -9.83 0.86
N GLU A 134 22.64 -9.07 1.47
CA GLU A 134 22.95 -7.70 1.04
C GLU A 134 23.50 -7.72 -0.40
N GLY A 135 23.20 -6.66 -1.17
CA GLY A 135 23.57 -6.57 -2.58
C GLY A 135 22.59 -7.22 -3.55
N CYS A 136 21.55 -7.92 -3.06
CA CYS A 136 20.45 -8.39 -3.90
C CYS A 136 19.44 -7.27 -4.20
N LEU A 137 18.88 -7.31 -5.39
CA LEU A 137 17.95 -6.28 -5.90
C LEU A 137 16.72 -6.09 -5.00
N ILE A 138 16.10 -7.20 -4.54
CA ILE A 138 14.88 -7.15 -3.73
C ILE A 138 15.09 -6.74 -2.28
N LYS A 139 16.32 -6.80 -1.76
CA LYS A 139 16.62 -6.43 -0.38
C LYS A 139 16.14 -5.01 -0.07
N TRP A 140 15.49 -4.81 1.08
CA TRP A 140 14.98 -3.50 1.46
C TRP A 140 16.07 -2.42 1.48
N GLU A 141 17.23 -2.76 2.03
CA GLU A 141 18.38 -1.86 2.13
C GLU A 141 18.92 -1.46 0.75
N SER A 142 18.72 -2.31 -0.27
CA SER A 142 19.15 -2.03 -1.65
C SER A 142 18.26 -1.02 -2.39
N LYS A 143 17.13 -0.61 -1.82
CA LYS A 143 16.20 0.33 -2.48
C LYS A 143 16.83 1.67 -2.88
N ASN A 144 17.86 2.10 -2.14
CA ASN A 144 18.61 3.33 -2.40
C ASN A 144 20.13 3.07 -2.54
N ASP A 145 20.55 1.81 -2.66
CA ASP A 145 21.95 1.46 -2.87
C ASP A 145 22.37 1.84 -4.30
N PRO A 146 23.30 2.80 -4.48
CA PRO A 146 23.66 3.27 -5.82
C PRO A 146 24.33 2.19 -6.66
N THR A 147 25.04 1.23 -6.04
CA THR A 147 25.73 0.14 -6.75
C THR A 147 24.72 -0.86 -7.31
N VAL A 148 23.79 -1.32 -6.47
CA VAL A 148 22.76 -2.29 -6.87
C VAL A 148 21.82 -1.66 -7.92
N LEU A 149 21.41 -0.41 -7.72
CA LEU A 149 20.56 0.29 -8.69
C LEU A 149 21.27 0.57 -10.01
N ARG A 150 22.56 0.91 -9.98
CA ARG A 150 23.35 1.07 -11.22
C ARG A 150 23.43 -0.24 -12.00
N LEU A 151 23.70 -1.37 -11.33
CA LEU A 151 23.71 -2.70 -11.97
C LEU A 151 22.35 -3.01 -12.62
N ALA A 152 21.26 -2.85 -11.89
CA ALA A 152 19.92 -3.11 -12.39
C ALA A 152 19.57 -2.22 -13.60
N ARG A 153 19.84 -0.93 -13.51
CA ARG A 153 19.58 0.04 -14.60
C ARG A 153 20.44 -0.24 -15.82
N LEU A 154 21.70 -0.60 -15.64
CA LEU A 154 22.60 -0.95 -16.74
C LEU A 154 22.14 -2.23 -17.44
N LEU A 155 21.75 -3.27 -16.70
CA LEU A 155 21.22 -4.51 -17.28
C LEU A 155 19.93 -4.24 -18.09
N ILE A 156 19.00 -3.44 -17.57
CA ILE A 156 17.77 -3.04 -18.28
C ILE A 156 18.12 -2.23 -19.53
N TRP A 157 19.06 -1.28 -19.41
CA TRP A 157 19.53 -0.47 -20.55
C TRP A 157 20.11 -1.32 -21.65
N VAL A 158 21.02 -2.25 -21.32
CA VAL A 158 21.62 -3.15 -22.30
C VAL A 158 20.57 -4.04 -22.93
N ALA A 159 19.68 -4.65 -22.13
CA ALA A 159 18.59 -5.48 -22.62
C ALA A 159 17.73 -4.75 -23.64
N TYR A 160 17.23 -3.55 -23.29
CA TYR A 160 16.34 -2.77 -24.14
C TYR A 160 17.03 -2.27 -25.42
N ASN A 161 18.24 -1.71 -25.30
CA ASN A 161 18.92 -1.12 -26.45
C ASN A 161 19.53 -2.17 -27.40
N SER A 162 19.95 -3.34 -26.93
CA SER A 162 20.42 -4.43 -27.77
C SER A 162 19.30 -5.10 -28.59
N GLU A 163 18.06 -5.09 -28.08
CA GLU A 163 16.89 -5.53 -28.88
C GLU A 163 16.57 -4.53 -30.01
N LEU A 164 16.81 -3.21 -29.80
CA LEU A 164 16.59 -2.17 -30.83
C LEU A 164 17.72 -2.05 -31.82
N ARG A 165 18.96 -2.38 -31.41
CA ARG A 165 20.20 -2.24 -32.19
C ARG A 165 21.04 -3.52 -32.05
N SER A 166 20.74 -4.51 -32.85
CA SER A 166 21.37 -5.84 -32.79
C SER A 166 22.89 -5.86 -33.03
N GLU A 167 23.42 -4.79 -33.65
CA GLU A 167 24.86 -4.61 -33.92
C GLU A 167 25.62 -3.97 -32.75
N ALA A 168 24.93 -3.38 -31.77
CA ALA A 168 25.57 -2.71 -30.63
C ALA A 168 26.21 -3.73 -29.66
N THR A 169 27.45 -3.49 -29.28
CA THR A 169 28.13 -4.33 -28.30
C THR A 169 27.79 -3.91 -26.85
N TYR A 170 28.03 -4.81 -25.90
CA TYR A 170 27.89 -4.46 -24.48
C TYR A 170 28.73 -3.24 -24.09
N THR A 171 29.99 -3.19 -24.58
CA THR A 171 30.91 -2.08 -24.29
C THR A 171 30.35 -0.74 -24.78
N ASP A 172 29.83 -0.68 -26.01
CA ASP A 172 29.24 0.54 -26.55
C ASP A 172 28.05 0.99 -25.68
N LEU A 173 27.16 0.06 -25.35
CA LEU A 173 25.95 0.35 -24.55
C LEU A 173 26.29 0.77 -23.12
N ALA A 174 27.32 0.21 -22.51
CA ALA A 174 27.79 0.59 -21.17
C ALA A 174 28.39 2.00 -21.15
N VAL A 175 29.18 2.37 -22.19
CA VAL A 175 29.71 3.73 -22.33
C VAL A 175 28.59 4.74 -22.49
N GLU A 176 27.62 4.48 -23.37
CA GLU A 176 26.44 5.35 -23.56
C GLU A 176 25.60 5.51 -22.29
N PHE A 177 25.44 4.45 -21.50
CA PHE A 177 24.77 4.49 -20.19
C PHE A 177 25.50 5.39 -19.20
N ASP A 178 26.82 5.24 -19.11
CA ASP A 178 27.66 6.02 -18.20
C ASP A 178 27.68 7.52 -18.61
N GLU A 179 27.72 7.82 -19.89
CA GLU A 179 27.63 9.20 -20.41
C GLU A 179 26.27 9.83 -20.08
N ALA A 180 25.15 9.10 -20.31
CA ALA A 180 23.82 9.58 -19.99
C ALA A 180 23.62 9.78 -18.49
N SER A 181 24.12 8.87 -17.66
CA SER A 181 24.09 8.97 -16.21
C SER A 181 24.89 10.15 -15.69
N LYS A 182 26.12 10.37 -16.24
CA LYS A 182 26.96 11.53 -15.94
C LYS A 182 26.29 12.86 -16.31
N ALA A 183 25.60 12.91 -17.45
CA ALA A 183 24.90 14.12 -17.88
C ALA A 183 23.85 14.55 -16.84
N ILE A 184 23.08 13.61 -16.29
CA ILE A 184 22.12 13.88 -15.20
C ILE A 184 22.84 14.43 -13.97
N THR A 185 23.87 13.72 -13.47
CA THR A 185 24.63 14.13 -12.28
C THR A 185 25.27 15.50 -12.43
N ASN A 186 25.81 15.81 -13.60
CA ASN A 186 26.40 17.13 -13.89
C ASN A 186 25.33 18.23 -13.88
N ALA A 187 24.16 17.97 -14.48
CA ALA A 187 23.06 18.91 -14.51
C ALA A 187 22.45 19.13 -13.10
N GLU A 188 22.31 18.07 -12.29
CA GLU A 188 21.90 18.17 -10.88
C GLU A 188 22.89 19.02 -10.08
N THR A 189 24.18 18.77 -10.21
CA THR A 189 25.24 19.54 -9.54
C THR A 189 25.18 20.99 -9.94
N ALA A 190 25.06 21.29 -11.24
CA ALA A 190 24.99 22.66 -11.75
C ALA A 190 23.74 23.41 -11.23
N LEU A 191 22.61 22.73 -11.12
CA LEU A 191 21.36 23.31 -10.64
C LEU A 191 21.37 23.49 -9.11
N TYR A 192 21.71 22.46 -8.34
CA TYR A 192 21.52 22.45 -6.88
C TYR A 192 22.51 23.33 -6.14
N HIS A 193 23.69 23.62 -6.72
CA HIS A 193 24.65 24.59 -6.19
C HIS A 193 24.37 26.04 -6.66
N THR A 194 23.31 26.28 -7.44
CA THR A 194 22.93 27.64 -7.84
C THR A 194 22.26 28.36 -6.68
N THR A 195 22.79 29.47 -6.26
CA THR A 195 22.15 30.41 -5.31
C THR A 195 20.90 31.04 -5.93
N ASN A 196 19.96 31.51 -5.11
CA ASN A 196 18.69 32.12 -5.56
C ASN A 196 17.80 31.20 -6.42
N ARG A 197 17.97 29.87 -6.32
CA ARG A 197 17.19 28.88 -7.09
C ARG A 197 15.69 28.93 -6.78
N HIS A 198 15.31 29.46 -5.63
CA HIS A 198 13.91 29.66 -5.26
C HIS A 198 13.24 30.81 -6.05
N LEU A 199 14.02 31.65 -6.70
CA LEU A 199 13.54 32.75 -7.56
C LEU A 199 13.49 32.30 -9.02
N THR A 200 12.49 32.78 -9.76
CA THR A 200 12.42 32.56 -11.20
C THR A 200 13.42 33.52 -11.86
N SER A 201 14.46 32.94 -12.46
CA SER A 201 15.46 33.66 -13.23
C SER A 201 15.76 32.90 -14.53
N PRO A 202 16.22 33.60 -15.60
CA PRO A 202 16.60 32.89 -16.83
C PRO A 202 17.70 31.87 -16.64
N GLU A 203 18.63 32.08 -15.72
CA GLU A 203 19.69 31.14 -15.39
C GLU A 203 19.15 29.86 -14.71
N VAL A 204 18.30 30.01 -13.71
CA VAL A 204 17.66 28.89 -13.02
C VAL A 204 16.81 28.08 -13.99
N THR A 205 15.96 28.75 -14.78
CA THR A 205 15.11 28.13 -15.79
C THR A 205 15.93 27.34 -16.83
N ALA A 206 17.06 27.89 -17.28
CA ALA A 206 17.95 27.20 -18.22
C ALA A 206 18.58 25.93 -17.60
N LYS A 207 18.98 25.97 -16.33
CA LYS A 207 19.56 24.79 -15.61
C LYS A 207 18.51 23.75 -15.32
N GLU A 208 17.29 24.13 -14.94
CA GLU A 208 16.15 23.21 -14.77
C GLU A 208 15.81 22.52 -16.09
N ALA A 209 15.76 23.26 -17.21
CA ALA A 209 15.54 22.69 -18.52
C ALA A 209 16.67 21.74 -18.93
N ALA A 210 17.94 22.04 -18.63
CA ALA A 210 19.07 21.18 -18.92
C ALA A 210 19.02 19.86 -18.12
N LEU A 211 18.61 19.91 -16.86
CA LEU A 211 18.40 18.70 -16.04
C LEU A 211 17.24 17.87 -16.59
N GLN A 212 16.13 18.50 -16.91
CA GLN A 212 14.97 17.80 -17.48
C GLN A 212 15.33 17.14 -18.81
N GLU A 213 16.05 17.82 -19.68
CA GLU A 213 16.54 17.28 -20.96
C GLU A 213 17.47 16.07 -20.76
N ALA A 214 18.39 16.14 -19.77
CA ALA A 214 19.28 15.02 -19.46
C ALA A 214 18.50 13.80 -18.98
N ILE A 215 17.50 13.98 -18.10
CA ILE A 215 16.62 12.93 -17.60
C ILE A 215 15.81 12.33 -18.76
N GLU A 216 15.22 13.15 -19.63
CA GLU A 216 14.44 12.69 -20.79
C GLU A 216 15.30 11.90 -21.79
N LYS A 217 16.52 12.36 -22.09
CA LYS A 217 17.47 11.64 -22.94
C LYS A 217 17.80 10.25 -22.38
N PHE A 218 18.02 10.15 -21.08
CA PHE A 218 18.23 8.85 -20.41
C PHE A 218 16.98 7.97 -20.52
N GLN A 219 15.84 8.48 -20.11
CA GLN A 219 14.59 7.73 -20.07
C GLN A 219 14.06 7.34 -21.46
N ASN A 220 14.34 8.10 -22.50
CA ASN A 220 13.98 7.74 -23.88
C ASN A 220 14.73 6.50 -24.39
N ARG A 221 15.80 6.10 -23.70
CA ARG A 221 16.55 4.88 -23.96
C ARG A 221 16.29 3.78 -22.92
N MET A 222 15.32 3.98 -22.04
CA MET A 222 14.81 3.00 -21.09
C MET A 222 13.41 2.53 -21.50
N PRO A 223 13.03 1.30 -21.13
CA PRO A 223 11.68 0.81 -21.39
C PRO A 223 10.63 1.65 -20.65
N SER A 224 9.43 1.72 -21.25
CA SER A 224 8.26 2.32 -20.61
C SER A 224 7.47 1.24 -19.84
N VAL A 225 7.09 1.56 -18.59
CA VAL A 225 6.30 0.68 -17.71
C VAL A 225 5.05 1.44 -17.26
N PHE A 226 3.89 0.81 -17.40
CA PHE A 226 2.61 1.38 -17.03
C PHE A 226 1.86 0.49 -16.06
N ASP A 227 1.28 1.09 -15.03
CA ASP A 227 0.33 0.45 -14.12
C ASP A 227 -1.05 1.13 -14.24
N PRO A 228 -2.05 0.47 -14.86
CA PRO A 228 -3.41 1.00 -14.99
C PRO A 228 -4.23 0.98 -13.70
N PHE A 229 -3.73 0.38 -12.62
CA PHE A 229 -4.37 0.31 -11.30
C PHE A 229 -3.36 0.67 -10.19
N ALA A 230 -2.74 1.83 -10.33
CA ALA A 230 -1.55 2.21 -9.56
C ALA A 230 -1.78 2.36 -8.05
N GLY A 231 -3.02 2.70 -7.62
CA GLY A 231 -3.43 2.73 -6.22
C GLY A 231 -2.54 3.58 -5.33
N GLY A 232 -1.72 2.95 -4.48
CA GLY A 232 -0.75 3.65 -3.64
C GLY A 232 0.59 3.96 -4.32
N GLY A 233 0.77 3.61 -5.61
CA GLY A 233 1.97 3.92 -6.39
C GLY A 233 3.14 2.95 -6.23
N ALA A 234 2.96 1.74 -5.68
CA ALA A 234 4.07 0.81 -5.42
C ALA A 234 4.79 0.34 -6.69
N ILE A 235 4.05 -0.05 -7.72
CA ILE A 235 4.62 -0.48 -9.00
C ILE A 235 5.28 0.68 -9.74
N PRO A 236 4.62 1.86 -9.92
CA PRO A 236 5.26 3.02 -10.53
C PRO A 236 6.53 3.50 -9.78
N LEU A 237 6.55 3.40 -8.44
CA LEU A 237 7.72 3.74 -7.63
C LEU A 237 8.91 2.86 -7.98
N GLU A 238 8.71 1.54 -8.04
CA GLU A 238 9.79 0.61 -8.34
C GLU A 238 10.23 0.69 -9.80
N ALA A 239 9.32 0.95 -10.75
CA ALA A 239 9.66 1.20 -12.15
C ALA A 239 10.52 2.46 -12.32
N ALA A 240 10.13 3.57 -11.67
CA ALA A 240 10.91 4.80 -11.66
C ALA A 240 12.29 4.59 -11.00
N ARG A 241 12.35 3.87 -9.87
CA ARG A 241 13.59 3.51 -9.17
C ARG A 241 14.57 2.75 -10.07
N LEU A 242 14.06 1.89 -10.94
CA LEU A 242 14.83 1.17 -11.95
C LEU A 242 15.19 2.02 -13.19
N GLY A 243 14.85 3.30 -13.19
CA GLY A 243 15.18 4.25 -14.26
C GLY A 243 14.25 4.20 -15.46
N CYS A 244 13.18 3.40 -15.42
CA CYS A 244 12.21 3.27 -16.50
C CYS A 244 11.39 4.56 -16.69
N ARG A 245 10.80 4.74 -17.86
CA ARG A 245 9.71 5.70 -18.07
C ARG A 245 8.47 5.14 -17.40
N SER A 246 8.21 5.59 -16.19
CA SER A 246 7.16 5.06 -15.34
C SER A 246 5.87 5.86 -15.46
N PHE A 247 4.76 5.16 -15.66
CA PHE A 247 3.42 5.73 -15.75
C PHE A 247 2.47 4.97 -14.83
N GLY A 248 1.57 5.72 -14.19
CA GLY A 248 0.50 5.16 -13.37
C GLY A 248 -0.84 5.81 -13.68
N ASN A 249 -1.91 5.10 -13.45
CA ASN A 249 -3.26 5.61 -13.57
C ASN A 249 -4.16 5.00 -12.49
N ASP A 250 -5.02 5.79 -11.92
CA ASP A 250 -6.10 5.31 -11.07
C ASP A 250 -7.34 6.18 -11.27
N ILE A 251 -8.51 5.55 -11.24
CA ILE A 251 -9.78 6.27 -11.34
C ILE A 251 -10.15 6.99 -10.05
N ASN A 252 -9.57 6.56 -8.92
CA ASN A 252 -9.84 7.10 -7.60
C ASN A 252 -9.00 8.36 -7.34
N PRO A 253 -9.60 9.54 -7.14
CA PRO A 253 -8.86 10.77 -6.89
C PRO A 253 -7.97 10.73 -5.65
N VAL A 254 -8.35 9.96 -4.62
CA VAL A 254 -7.51 9.79 -3.41
C VAL A 254 -6.22 9.03 -3.75
N ALA A 255 -6.34 7.95 -4.55
CA ALA A 255 -5.17 7.22 -5.06
C ALA A 255 -4.26 8.17 -5.85
N HIS A 256 -4.81 8.95 -6.76
CA HIS A 256 -4.06 9.90 -7.58
C HIS A 256 -3.24 10.90 -6.73
N ILE A 257 -3.82 11.45 -5.66
CA ILE A 257 -3.09 12.33 -4.74
C ILE A 257 -1.97 11.58 -3.99
N ILE A 258 -2.24 10.33 -3.56
CA ILE A 258 -1.22 9.49 -2.92
C ILE A 258 -0.08 9.19 -3.89
N GLU A 259 -0.36 8.87 -5.13
CA GLU A 259 0.61 8.60 -6.20
C GLU A 259 1.53 9.80 -6.43
N LYS A 260 0.96 11.01 -6.56
CA LYS A 260 1.75 12.24 -6.68
C LYS A 260 2.66 12.45 -5.47
N GLY A 261 2.15 12.27 -4.27
CA GLY A 261 2.92 12.38 -3.03
C GLY A 261 3.97 11.28 -2.85
N SER A 262 3.75 10.09 -3.42
CA SER A 262 4.66 8.95 -3.23
C SER A 262 5.75 8.86 -4.31
N VAL A 263 5.46 9.18 -5.57
CA VAL A 263 6.36 8.85 -6.68
C VAL A 263 6.66 10.03 -7.61
N GLU A 264 5.99 11.15 -7.47
CA GLU A 264 6.26 12.33 -8.32
C GLU A 264 7.00 13.43 -7.55
N PHE A 265 6.40 13.90 -6.47
CA PHE A 265 6.88 15.10 -5.79
C PHE A 265 8.19 14.95 -5.00
N PRO A 266 8.45 13.83 -4.28
CA PRO A 266 9.73 13.66 -3.62
C PRO A 266 10.90 13.64 -4.60
N GLN A 267 10.75 12.96 -5.75
CA GLN A 267 11.76 12.84 -6.78
C GLN A 267 12.02 14.16 -7.51
N LYS A 268 10.97 14.97 -7.74
CA LYS A 268 11.09 16.27 -8.41
C LYS A 268 11.59 17.38 -7.46
N TYR A 269 11.08 17.46 -6.26
CA TYR A 269 11.20 18.63 -5.40
C TYR A 269 11.95 18.39 -4.09
N GLY A 270 12.15 17.14 -3.65
CA GLY A 270 12.93 16.79 -2.49
C GLY A 270 14.43 16.87 -2.75
N LYS A 271 14.91 18.03 -3.17
CA LYS A 271 16.28 18.26 -3.63
C LYS A 271 16.99 19.33 -2.79
N PRO A 272 18.34 19.32 -2.73
CA PRO A 272 19.11 20.31 -2.01
C PRO A 272 18.84 21.74 -2.51
N ILE A 273 18.88 22.71 -1.61
CA ILE A 273 18.81 24.14 -1.94
C ILE A 273 19.75 24.92 -1.04
N THR A 274 20.36 25.98 -1.59
CA THR A 274 21.24 26.90 -0.85
C THR A 274 20.65 28.30 -0.90
N TYR A 275 20.45 28.89 0.27
CA TYR A 275 20.00 30.26 0.47
C TYR A 275 21.16 31.10 0.98
N THR A 276 21.17 32.40 0.67
CA THR A 276 21.92 33.33 1.48
C THR A 276 21.26 33.50 2.85
N HIS A 277 21.99 33.94 3.86
CA HIS A 277 21.42 34.18 5.19
C HIS A 277 20.22 35.13 5.16
N GLU A 278 20.32 36.21 4.39
CA GLU A 278 19.26 37.21 4.25
C GLU A 278 17.99 36.64 3.62
N GLU A 279 18.12 35.81 2.58
CA GLU A 279 17.02 35.11 1.96
C GLU A 279 16.35 34.15 2.90
N PHE A 280 17.16 33.35 3.60
CA PHE A 280 16.65 32.41 4.59
C PHE A 280 15.85 33.10 5.69
N MET A 281 16.39 34.20 6.21
CA MET A 281 15.70 34.99 7.22
C MET A 281 14.42 35.64 6.69
N THR A 282 14.40 36.06 5.43
CA THR A 282 13.20 36.65 4.80
C THR A 282 12.10 35.62 4.61
N LEU A 283 12.46 34.41 4.21
CA LEU A 283 11.51 33.33 3.94
C LEU A 283 10.97 32.65 5.22
N TYR A 284 11.84 32.39 6.19
CA TYR A 284 11.52 31.52 7.32
C TYR A 284 11.58 32.22 8.69
N GLY A 285 12.19 33.36 8.78
CA GLY A 285 12.29 34.13 10.04
C GLY A 285 12.94 33.36 11.20
N LYS A 286 12.57 33.73 12.43
CA LYS A 286 13.11 33.10 13.67
C LYS A 286 12.66 31.64 13.83
N GLU A 287 11.46 31.33 13.41
CA GLU A 287 10.93 29.96 13.48
C GLU A 287 11.72 29.02 12.57
N GLY A 288 12.09 29.47 11.36
CA GLY A 288 12.96 28.72 10.47
C GLY A 288 14.37 28.52 11.02
N VAL A 289 14.94 29.53 11.70
CA VAL A 289 16.24 29.37 12.38
C VAL A 289 16.17 28.32 13.47
N LYS A 290 15.09 28.31 14.26
CA LYS A 290 14.87 27.30 15.28
C LYS A 290 14.79 25.91 14.67
N LEU A 291 13.96 25.73 13.66
CA LEU A 291 13.80 24.46 12.97
C LEU A 291 15.10 23.98 12.33
N TYR A 292 15.83 24.86 11.66
CA TYR A 292 17.14 24.54 11.08
C TYR A 292 18.14 24.07 12.13
N THR A 293 18.21 24.78 13.27
CA THR A 293 19.09 24.42 14.38
C THR A 293 18.74 23.06 14.99
N GLU A 294 17.45 22.79 15.13
CA GLU A 294 16.95 21.48 15.64
C GLU A 294 17.28 20.34 14.68
N ASN A 295 17.15 20.54 13.38
CA ASN A 295 17.35 19.48 12.38
C ASN A 295 18.85 19.27 12.04
N PHE A 296 19.67 20.33 12.01
CA PHE A 296 21.03 20.28 11.49
C PHE A 296 22.13 20.62 12.53
N GLY A 297 21.73 20.98 13.75
CA GLY A 297 22.66 21.16 14.90
C GLY A 297 23.55 22.41 14.85
N GLY A 298 23.28 23.38 13.98
CA GLY A 298 24.08 24.62 13.85
C GLY A 298 23.20 25.83 13.54
N MET A 299 23.73 27.05 13.83
CA MET A 299 23.05 28.27 13.43
C MET A 299 23.22 28.51 11.92
N PRO A 300 22.16 28.91 11.20
CA PRO A 300 22.26 29.23 9.78
C PRO A 300 23.07 30.53 9.59
N THR A 301 24.34 30.41 9.24
CA THR A 301 25.26 31.55 9.00
C THR A 301 25.87 31.45 7.62
N GLY A 302 26.07 32.57 6.94
CA GLY A 302 26.61 32.60 5.57
C GLY A 302 25.59 32.01 4.57
N ASN A 303 26.04 31.07 3.74
CA ASN A 303 25.16 30.32 2.88
C ASN A 303 24.50 29.19 3.71
N VAL A 304 23.19 29.12 3.65
CA VAL A 304 22.37 28.16 4.39
C VAL A 304 21.98 27.00 3.44
N GLU A 305 22.56 25.85 3.66
CA GLU A 305 22.27 24.66 2.86
C GLU A 305 21.20 23.82 3.53
N ILE A 306 20.13 23.52 2.77
CA ILE A 306 19.05 22.59 3.17
C ILE A 306 19.16 21.37 2.27
N PRO A 307 19.47 20.18 2.82
CA PRO A 307 19.64 18.97 2.01
C PRO A 307 18.40 18.53 1.25
N ASN A 308 17.21 18.79 1.78
CA ASN A 308 15.93 18.47 1.16
C ASN A 308 14.95 19.63 1.38
N ARG A 309 14.78 20.47 0.35
CA ARG A 309 13.89 21.64 0.43
C ARG A 309 12.45 21.26 0.76
N LEU A 310 11.91 20.25 0.07
CA LEU A 310 10.50 19.87 0.24
C LEU A 310 10.22 19.35 1.65
N SER A 311 11.09 18.52 2.21
CA SER A 311 10.94 18.02 3.60
C SER A 311 10.96 19.16 4.59
N PHE A 312 11.93 20.09 4.46
CA PHE A 312 12.05 21.26 5.31
C PHE A 312 10.84 22.18 5.24
N ASP A 313 10.36 22.48 4.01
CA ASP A 313 9.22 23.37 3.82
C ASP A 313 7.92 22.73 4.35
N VAL A 314 7.71 21.45 4.11
CA VAL A 314 6.55 20.72 4.67
C VAL A 314 6.57 20.77 6.20
N GLU A 315 7.74 20.57 6.81
CA GLU A 315 7.88 20.65 8.27
C GLU A 315 7.64 22.06 8.79
N TYR A 316 8.26 23.07 8.17
CA TYR A 316 8.11 24.48 8.56
C TYR A 316 6.65 24.94 8.49
N TYR A 317 5.99 24.72 7.35
CA TYR A 317 4.62 25.17 7.16
C TYR A 317 3.61 24.38 7.99
N ALA A 318 3.83 23.10 8.20
CA ALA A 318 2.99 22.29 9.10
C ALA A 318 3.10 22.77 10.55
N GLN A 319 4.32 23.08 11.04
CA GLN A 319 4.52 23.63 12.38
C GLN A 319 3.89 25.02 12.52
N LYS A 320 4.01 25.89 11.49
CA LYS A 320 3.34 27.20 11.44
C LYS A 320 1.83 27.06 11.54
N LEU A 321 1.23 26.18 10.73
CA LEU A 321 -0.21 25.91 10.75
C LEU A 321 -0.68 25.35 12.10
N LEU A 322 0.12 24.47 12.70
CA LEU A 322 -0.18 23.91 13.99
C LEU A 322 -0.16 24.97 15.10
N ALA A 323 0.83 25.85 15.08
CA ALA A 323 0.93 26.96 16.04
C ALA A 323 -0.23 27.96 15.91
N MET A 324 -0.61 28.32 14.66
CA MET A 324 -1.81 29.16 14.42
C MET A 324 -3.06 28.50 14.97
N THR A 325 -3.22 27.19 14.74
CA THR A 325 -4.39 26.43 15.17
C THR A 325 -4.40 26.27 16.70
N GLU A 326 -3.26 26.02 17.34
CA GLU A 326 -3.14 25.94 18.80
C GLU A 326 -3.48 27.28 19.47
N ALA A 327 -3.06 28.40 18.89
CA ALA A 327 -3.40 29.72 19.41
C ALA A 327 -4.92 29.99 19.45
N GLU A 328 -5.68 29.44 18.50
CA GLU A 328 -7.14 29.58 18.45
C GLU A 328 -7.89 28.57 19.32
N VAL A 329 -7.46 27.30 19.30
CA VAL A 329 -8.27 26.19 19.88
C VAL A 329 -7.55 25.39 20.97
N GLY A 330 -6.30 25.70 21.28
CA GLY A 330 -5.50 25.00 22.30
C GLY A 330 -6.14 24.98 23.70
N HIS A 331 -6.92 26.02 24.02
CA HIS A 331 -7.67 26.10 25.28
C HIS A 331 -8.71 24.99 25.46
N LEU A 332 -9.08 24.28 24.38
CA LEU A 332 -9.98 23.11 24.42
C LEU A 332 -9.30 21.85 24.92
N TYR A 333 -7.97 21.86 25.06
CA TYR A 333 -7.13 20.76 25.51
C TYR A 333 -6.32 21.19 26.76
N PRO A 334 -6.98 21.48 27.90
CA PRO A 334 -6.34 22.08 29.05
C PRO A 334 -5.24 21.17 29.63
N ALA A 335 -4.13 21.78 30.04
CA ALA A 335 -3.08 21.12 30.79
C ALA A 335 -3.57 20.81 32.24
N ASP A 336 -2.89 19.87 32.90
CA ASP A 336 -3.11 19.59 34.31
C ASP A 336 -2.55 20.74 35.20
N GLU A 337 -2.78 20.63 36.51
CA GLU A 337 -2.31 21.61 37.50
C GLU A 337 -0.78 21.77 37.52
N LYS A 338 -0.03 20.81 36.96
CA LYS A 338 1.43 20.82 36.86
C LYS A 338 1.91 21.36 35.51
N GLY A 339 0.98 21.73 34.61
CA GLY A 339 1.28 22.23 33.29
C GLY A 339 1.56 21.13 32.22
N ASN A 340 1.32 19.85 32.54
CA ASN A 340 1.46 18.77 31.56
C ASN A 340 0.29 18.80 30.58
N LYS A 341 0.58 18.78 29.28
CA LYS A 341 -0.46 18.66 28.26
C LYS A 341 -0.96 17.19 28.21
N PRO A 342 -2.29 16.95 28.13
CA PRO A 342 -2.81 15.62 27.88
C PRO A 342 -2.37 15.11 26.51
N ILE A 343 -2.09 13.82 26.40
CA ILE A 343 -1.82 13.19 25.10
C ILE A 343 -3.09 12.62 24.47
N ALA A 344 -4.04 12.17 25.31
CA ALA A 344 -5.33 11.68 24.87
C ALA A 344 -6.37 11.71 25.97
N TYR A 345 -7.62 11.69 25.57
CA TYR A 345 -8.79 11.48 26.42
C TYR A 345 -9.44 10.14 26.10
N TYR A 346 -9.66 9.30 27.11
CA TYR A 346 -10.31 8.01 26.92
C TYR A 346 -11.81 8.13 27.14
N TRP A 347 -12.57 8.03 26.08
CA TRP A 347 -14.02 8.16 26.05
C TRP A 347 -14.73 6.81 26.06
N ALA A 348 -15.93 6.77 26.65
CA ALA A 348 -16.87 5.68 26.42
C ALA A 348 -18.25 6.22 26.04
N ARG A 349 -18.88 5.57 25.08
CA ARG A 349 -20.28 5.75 24.75
C ARG A 349 -21.15 5.04 25.79
N THR A 350 -22.29 5.63 26.11
CA THR A 350 -23.19 5.06 27.13
C THR A 350 -24.55 4.70 26.53
N ALA A 351 -25.18 3.66 27.06
CA ALA A 351 -26.58 3.36 26.80
C ALA A 351 -27.39 3.25 28.09
N THR A 352 -28.68 3.48 28.01
CA THR A 352 -29.58 3.41 29.14
C THR A 352 -30.06 1.98 29.34
N CYS A 353 -29.99 1.48 30.58
CA CYS A 353 -30.50 0.17 30.96
C CYS A 353 -31.99 0.04 30.62
N SER A 354 -32.39 -1.07 30.00
CA SER A 354 -33.77 -1.33 29.57
C SER A 354 -34.72 -1.64 30.76
N ASN A 355 -34.17 -1.99 31.90
CA ASN A 355 -34.98 -2.18 33.12
C ASN A 355 -35.61 -0.85 33.56
N PRO A 356 -36.96 -0.72 33.55
CA PRO A 356 -37.65 0.52 33.91
C PRO A 356 -37.37 1.04 35.35
N SER A 357 -37.08 0.13 36.26
CA SER A 357 -36.77 0.48 37.66
C SER A 357 -35.32 0.90 37.88
N CYS A 358 -34.43 0.66 36.91
CA CYS A 358 -33.01 0.99 37.01
C CYS A 358 -32.65 2.23 36.17
N ARG A 359 -32.80 2.14 34.86
CA ARG A 359 -32.51 3.24 33.90
C ARG A 359 -31.10 3.83 34.01
N ALA A 360 -30.14 3.10 34.61
CA ALA A 360 -28.75 3.53 34.71
C ALA A 360 -28.14 3.80 33.34
N LYS A 361 -27.29 4.84 33.20
CA LYS A 361 -26.49 5.11 32.02
C LYS A 361 -25.19 4.33 32.13
N VAL A 362 -25.08 3.25 31.36
CA VAL A 362 -23.96 2.29 31.42
C VAL A 362 -22.93 2.58 30.32
N PRO A 363 -21.64 2.83 30.66
CA PRO A 363 -20.58 2.87 29.69
C PRO A 363 -20.37 1.50 29.02
N LEU A 364 -20.30 1.48 27.69
CA LEU A 364 -20.26 0.25 26.91
C LEU A 364 -18.82 -0.30 26.79
N LEU A 365 -18.20 -0.63 27.92
CA LEU A 365 -16.83 -1.11 28.02
C LEU A 365 -16.77 -2.63 27.79
N LYS A 366 -15.83 -3.05 26.93
CA LYS A 366 -15.52 -4.46 26.70
C LYS A 366 -14.53 -5.02 27.74
N GLN A 367 -13.67 -4.19 28.29
CA GLN A 367 -12.64 -4.48 29.27
C GLN A 367 -12.25 -3.17 30.01
N PHE A 368 -11.50 -3.25 31.10
CA PHE A 368 -11.23 -2.09 31.97
C PHE A 368 -9.76 -1.64 31.95
N TYR A 369 -8.83 -2.37 31.29
CA TYR A 369 -7.43 -1.97 31.24
C TYR A 369 -7.22 -0.70 30.41
N LEU A 370 -6.55 0.28 31.04
CA LEU A 370 -5.94 1.43 30.37
C LEU A 370 -4.52 1.13 29.91
N ALA A 371 -3.75 0.39 30.73
CA ALA A 371 -2.47 -0.19 30.37
C ALA A 371 -2.43 -1.68 30.76
N ASN A 372 -1.93 -2.53 29.89
CA ASN A 372 -1.70 -3.95 30.12
C ASN A 372 -0.42 -4.40 29.42
N THR A 373 0.69 -3.78 29.83
CA THR A 373 2.03 -4.10 29.33
C THR A 373 2.71 -5.13 30.23
N LYS A 374 3.89 -5.61 29.83
CA LYS A 374 4.68 -6.53 30.69
C LYS A 374 5.14 -5.90 31.99
N SER A 375 5.41 -4.58 31.99
CA SER A 375 5.97 -3.85 33.13
C SER A 375 4.94 -2.99 33.88
N LYS A 376 3.76 -2.74 33.29
CA LYS A 376 2.78 -1.80 33.83
C LYS A 376 1.37 -2.27 33.56
N LYS A 377 0.55 -2.29 34.60
CA LYS A 377 -0.88 -2.55 34.49
C LYS A 377 -1.64 -1.46 35.22
N VAL A 378 -2.63 -0.87 34.54
CA VAL A 378 -3.52 0.18 35.08
C VAL A 378 -4.92 -0.09 34.55
N TYR A 379 -5.92 0.01 35.42
CA TYR A 379 -7.31 -0.24 35.05
C TYR A 379 -8.30 0.74 35.71
N LEU A 380 -9.47 0.83 35.08
CA LEU A 380 -10.64 1.53 35.60
C LEU A 380 -11.37 0.61 36.57
N ASN A 381 -11.38 0.97 37.88
CA ASN A 381 -12.16 0.27 38.89
C ASN A 381 -13.53 0.95 39.05
N PRO A 382 -14.65 0.29 38.70
CA PRO A 382 -15.96 0.92 38.82
C PRO A 382 -16.42 0.98 40.30
N ILE A 383 -17.00 2.13 40.68
CA ILE A 383 -17.67 2.37 41.96
C ILE A 383 -19.14 2.64 41.64
N ILE A 384 -20.02 1.79 42.15
CA ILE A 384 -21.44 1.82 41.82
C ILE A 384 -22.23 2.27 43.07
N HIS A 385 -22.95 3.40 42.91
CA HIS A 385 -23.85 3.96 43.94
C HIS A 385 -25.28 4.05 43.37
N GLY A 386 -26.09 3.02 43.65
CA GLY A 386 -27.44 2.93 43.06
C GLY A 386 -27.39 2.83 41.54
N THR A 387 -27.78 3.88 40.81
CA THR A 387 -27.74 3.96 39.35
C THR A 387 -26.54 4.79 38.82
N ASP A 388 -25.77 5.40 39.75
CA ASP A 388 -24.58 6.17 39.39
C ASP A 388 -23.36 5.25 39.31
N ILE A 389 -22.60 5.38 38.20
CA ILE A 389 -21.42 4.59 37.93
C ILE A 389 -20.24 5.54 37.84
N GLN A 390 -19.33 5.48 38.83
CA GLN A 390 -18.09 6.23 38.85
C GLN A 390 -16.89 5.30 38.63
N PHE A 391 -15.72 5.86 38.35
CA PHE A 391 -14.49 5.11 38.18
C PHE A 391 -13.36 5.75 38.98
N GLU A 392 -12.57 4.90 39.60
CA GLU A 392 -11.25 5.23 40.13
C GLU A 392 -10.18 4.50 39.27
N ILE A 393 -9.01 5.09 39.18
CA ILE A 393 -7.89 4.51 38.45
C ILE A 393 -7.02 3.76 39.43
N LYS A 394 -6.80 2.46 39.18
CA LYS A 394 -5.98 1.58 40.00
C LYS A 394 -4.82 0.99 39.25
N GLU A 395 -3.68 0.87 39.92
CA GLU A 395 -2.54 0.11 39.42
C GLU A 395 -2.68 -1.38 39.77
N GLY A 396 -2.12 -2.25 38.94
CA GLY A 396 -2.20 -3.70 39.10
C GLY A 396 -3.20 -4.38 38.17
N SER A 397 -3.41 -5.64 38.39
CA SER A 397 -4.39 -6.47 37.66
C SER A 397 -5.71 -6.56 38.37
N TYR A 398 -6.81 -6.67 37.66
CA TYR A 398 -8.11 -7.02 38.20
C TYR A 398 -8.51 -8.44 37.77
N ASP A 399 -9.44 -9.04 38.52
CA ASP A 399 -10.02 -10.32 38.16
C ASP A 399 -11.10 -10.12 37.06
N GLU A 400 -10.77 -10.51 35.85
CA GLU A 400 -11.65 -10.37 34.68
C GLU A 400 -12.92 -11.25 34.80
N LYS A 401 -12.93 -12.27 35.63
CA LYS A 401 -14.13 -13.09 35.92
C LYS A 401 -15.05 -12.40 36.88
N ALA A 402 -14.51 -11.73 37.89
CA ALA A 402 -15.28 -10.96 38.88
C ALA A 402 -15.79 -9.63 38.32
N LEU A 403 -15.03 -9.02 37.39
CA LEU A 403 -15.40 -7.77 36.71
C LEU A 403 -15.38 -7.99 35.18
N PRO A 404 -16.39 -8.69 34.61
CA PRO A 404 -16.51 -8.88 33.20
C PRO A 404 -16.89 -7.58 32.50
N GLY A 405 -16.51 -7.44 31.23
CA GLY A 405 -16.92 -6.30 30.40
C GLY A 405 -18.46 -6.19 30.33
N TRP A 406 -18.95 -4.94 30.24
CA TRP A 406 -20.38 -4.64 30.18
C TRP A 406 -20.96 -4.62 28.78
N ASN A 407 -20.11 -4.76 27.78
CA ASN A 407 -20.48 -4.84 26.38
C ASN A 407 -19.99 -6.16 25.78
N ASN A 408 -20.93 -7.00 25.36
CA ASN A 408 -20.64 -8.24 24.62
C ASN A 408 -21.33 -8.20 23.25
N ARG A 409 -20.58 -7.92 22.17
CA ARG A 409 -21.09 -7.83 20.79
C ARG A 409 -22.29 -6.89 20.63
N GLY A 410 -22.32 -5.82 21.43
CA GLY A 410 -23.39 -4.82 21.44
C GLY A 410 -24.52 -5.06 22.44
N ASN A 411 -24.63 -6.26 23.03
CA ASN A 411 -25.49 -6.45 24.20
C ASN A 411 -24.86 -5.78 25.41
N MET A 412 -25.65 -5.03 26.17
CA MET A 412 -25.18 -4.33 27.36
C MET A 412 -25.68 -5.02 28.65
N THR A 413 -24.76 -5.42 29.51
CA THR A 413 -25.05 -5.91 30.84
C THR A 413 -24.97 -4.74 31.82
N CYS A 414 -26.05 -4.46 32.52
CA CYS A 414 -26.10 -3.37 33.49
C CYS A 414 -25.42 -3.79 34.81
N PRO A 415 -24.33 -3.11 35.24
CA PRO A 415 -23.68 -3.46 36.51
C PRO A 415 -24.49 -3.10 37.76
N CYS A 416 -25.50 -2.23 37.65
CA CYS A 416 -26.32 -1.80 38.75
C CYS A 416 -27.45 -2.78 39.10
N CYS A 417 -27.99 -3.51 38.13
CA CYS A 417 -29.14 -4.39 38.36
C CYS A 417 -29.02 -5.76 37.67
N GLY A 418 -27.90 -6.03 36.94
CA GLY A 418 -27.67 -7.30 36.26
C GLY A 418 -28.48 -7.52 34.99
N ASN A 419 -29.41 -6.60 34.62
CA ASN A 419 -30.25 -6.75 33.43
C ASN A 419 -29.45 -6.63 32.15
N ILE A 420 -29.80 -7.44 31.16
CA ILE A 420 -29.18 -7.39 29.80
C ILE A 420 -30.09 -6.61 28.87
N THR A 421 -29.58 -5.51 28.33
CA THR A 421 -30.23 -4.77 27.25
C THR A 421 -29.76 -5.33 25.91
N PRO A 422 -30.66 -5.92 25.09
CA PRO A 422 -30.30 -6.51 23.82
C PRO A 422 -29.72 -5.50 22.83
N VAL A 423 -28.84 -5.97 21.93
CA VAL A 423 -28.15 -5.14 20.92
C VAL A 423 -29.09 -4.28 20.08
N ASP A 424 -30.26 -4.80 19.71
CA ASP A 424 -31.22 -4.04 18.89
C ASP A 424 -31.81 -2.84 19.64
N GLN A 425 -32.06 -2.99 20.95
CA GLN A 425 -32.50 -1.87 21.78
C GLN A 425 -31.38 -0.86 22.01
N VAL A 426 -30.13 -1.32 22.14
CA VAL A 426 -28.97 -0.43 22.22
C VAL A 426 -28.81 0.35 20.91
N LYS A 427 -28.84 -0.34 19.75
CA LYS A 427 -28.81 0.31 18.43
C LYS A 427 -29.91 1.36 18.25
N GLN A 428 -31.11 1.06 18.72
CA GLN A 428 -32.22 2.00 18.61
C GLN A 428 -31.99 3.25 19.47
N GLN A 429 -31.34 3.12 20.63
CA GLN A 429 -30.96 4.29 21.43
C GLN A 429 -29.95 5.17 20.68
N PHE A 430 -28.96 4.57 20.01
CA PHE A 430 -27.98 5.29 19.19
C PHE A 430 -28.66 6.01 18.01
N LYS A 431 -29.47 5.30 17.24
CA LYS A 431 -30.24 5.88 16.11
C LYS A 431 -31.14 7.02 16.54
N ASN A 432 -31.77 6.92 17.71
CA ASN A 432 -32.64 7.94 18.27
C ASN A 432 -31.88 9.06 18.99
N LYS A 433 -30.53 9.07 18.96
CA LYS A 433 -29.67 10.03 19.65
C LYS A 433 -29.97 10.15 21.17
N LYS A 434 -30.38 9.03 21.81
CA LYS A 434 -30.64 8.90 23.26
C LYS A 434 -29.45 8.37 24.04
N THR A 435 -28.30 8.29 23.42
CA THR A 435 -27.02 7.91 24.04
C THR A 435 -26.24 9.16 24.41
N SER A 436 -25.24 8.98 25.28
CA SER A 436 -24.28 10.03 25.63
C SER A 436 -22.86 9.45 25.61
N GLU A 437 -21.88 10.33 25.70
CA GLU A 437 -20.47 9.99 25.80
C GLU A 437 -19.88 10.64 27.05
N ARG A 438 -18.90 9.98 27.67
CA ARG A 438 -18.19 10.54 28.81
C ARG A 438 -16.71 10.16 28.80
N ILE A 439 -15.86 11.08 29.25
CA ILE A 439 -14.45 10.79 29.49
C ILE A 439 -14.33 9.92 30.75
N LEU A 440 -13.55 8.85 30.64
CA LEU A 440 -13.28 7.95 31.78
C LEU A 440 -11.88 8.15 32.36
N SER A 441 -10.92 8.60 31.51
CA SER A 441 -9.56 8.91 31.93
C SER A 441 -8.96 9.95 31.02
N VAL A 442 -8.05 10.76 31.55
CA VAL A 442 -7.15 11.63 30.80
C VAL A 442 -5.75 11.02 30.87
N ILE A 443 -5.09 10.93 29.75
CA ILE A 443 -3.78 10.30 29.61
C ILE A 443 -2.72 11.39 29.40
N TYR A 444 -1.71 11.39 30.23
CA TYR A 444 -0.57 12.31 30.16
C TYR A 444 0.72 11.55 29.92
N GLU A 445 1.73 12.23 29.45
CA GLU A 445 3.08 11.69 29.29
C GLU A 445 4.10 12.63 29.91
N THR A 446 5.04 12.06 30.66
CA THR A 446 6.15 12.76 31.30
C THR A 446 7.43 11.95 31.10
N ASN A 447 8.56 12.46 31.56
CA ASN A 447 9.86 11.75 31.53
C ASN A 447 9.83 10.38 32.23
N GLY A 448 8.86 10.16 33.13
CA GLY A 448 8.62 8.89 33.84
C GLY A 448 7.70 7.92 33.09
N GLY A 449 7.23 8.28 31.90
CA GLY A 449 6.29 7.50 31.10
C GLY A 449 4.86 8.04 31.18
N LYS A 450 3.91 7.27 30.69
CA LYS A 450 2.49 7.67 30.66
C LYS A 450 1.83 7.48 32.02
N TYR A 451 0.96 8.39 32.43
CA TYR A 451 0.10 8.23 33.59
C TYR A 451 -1.35 8.57 33.25
N TYR A 452 -2.25 8.03 34.03
CA TYR A 452 -3.69 8.10 33.85
C TYR A 452 -4.34 8.86 35.01
N ALA A 453 -5.15 9.86 34.69
CA ALA A 453 -5.82 10.69 35.71
C ALA A 453 -7.34 10.63 35.52
N THR A 454 -8.05 10.84 36.65
CA THR A 454 -9.50 11.04 36.63
C THR A 454 -9.81 12.37 35.93
N PRO A 455 -10.82 12.42 35.05
CA PRO A 455 -11.14 13.65 34.33
C PRO A 455 -11.71 14.74 35.24
N HIS A 456 -11.26 15.98 35.02
CA HIS A 456 -11.86 17.18 35.61
C HIS A 456 -13.04 17.65 34.73
N LYS A 457 -13.91 18.51 35.25
CA LYS A 457 -15.05 19.05 34.51
C LYS A 457 -14.64 19.74 33.20
N ASP A 458 -13.54 20.45 33.23
CA ASP A 458 -13.02 21.19 32.04
C ASP A 458 -12.55 20.27 30.90
N ASN A 459 -12.13 19.04 31.22
CA ASN A 459 -11.73 18.09 30.20
C ASN A 459 -12.90 17.61 29.35
N SER A 460 -14.12 17.59 29.87
CA SER A 460 -15.33 17.15 29.16
C SER A 460 -16.00 18.25 28.34
N TYR A 461 -15.41 19.46 28.33
CA TYR A 461 -15.98 20.58 27.60
C TYR A 461 -16.02 20.27 26.10
N GLN A 462 -17.23 20.30 25.53
CA GLN A 462 -17.49 20.21 24.09
C GLN A 462 -18.06 21.54 23.63
N PRO A 463 -17.40 22.27 22.76
CA PRO A 463 -17.91 23.55 22.30
C PRO A 463 -19.26 23.38 21.60
N HIS A 464 -20.25 24.17 21.98
CA HIS A 464 -21.50 24.26 21.24
C HIS A 464 -21.28 25.09 19.99
N LEU A 465 -20.87 24.43 18.89
CA LEU A 465 -20.51 25.05 17.65
C LEU A 465 -21.49 24.62 16.57
N THR A 466 -22.00 25.58 15.84
CA THR A 466 -22.61 25.36 14.54
C THR A 466 -21.49 25.23 13.52
N ILE A 467 -21.18 24.00 13.12
CA ILE A 467 -20.15 23.76 12.08
C ILE A 467 -20.90 23.70 10.76
N GLU A 468 -20.88 24.81 10.03
CA GLU A 468 -21.64 24.98 8.79
C GLU A 468 -21.27 23.99 7.70
N ASN A 469 -20.00 23.58 7.61
CA ASN A 469 -19.48 22.71 6.56
C ASN A 469 -19.11 21.30 7.04
N LYS A 470 -19.75 20.81 8.12
CA LYS A 470 -19.57 19.43 8.59
C LYS A 470 -19.75 18.46 7.41
N PRO A 471 -18.83 17.46 7.23
CA PRO A 471 -19.01 16.43 6.21
C PRO A 471 -20.34 15.71 6.37
N ASN A 472 -21.31 16.01 5.51
CA ASN A 472 -22.64 15.42 5.49
C ASN A 472 -22.80 14.37 4.37
N GLU A 473 -21.72 14.05 3.70
CA GLU A 473 -21.64 12.98 2.73
C GLU A 473 -21.91 11.65 3.43
N LYS A 474 -22.84 10.86 2.87
CA LYS A 474 -23.33 9.63 3.49
C LYS A 474 -22.36 8.47 3.27
N MET A 475 -22.21 7.65 4.30
CA MET A 475 -21.53 6.35 4.17
C MET A 475 -22.40 5.37 3.35
N ALA A 476 -21.78 4.36 2.76
CA ALA A 476 -22.45 3.30 2.02
C ALA A 476 -23.24 2.39 2.98
N VAL A 477 -24.50 2.74 3.26
CA VAL A 477 -25.38 2.07 4.24
C VAL A 477 -25.59 0.58 3.89
N GLU A 478 -25.63 0.26 2.62
CA GLU A 478 -25.87 -1.10 2.12
C GLU A 478 -24.61 -1.99 2.20
N ASN A 479 -23.43 -1.39 2.38
CA ASN A 479 -22.17 -2.09 2.55
C ASN A 479 -21.90 -2.46 4.02
N ASN A 480 -22.68 -3.36 4.59
CA ASN A 480 -22.51 -3.80 6.00
C ASN A 480 -21.17 -4.51 6.28
N ARG A 481 -20.49 -5.00 5.24
CA ARG A 481 -19.16 -5.65 5.38
C ARG A 481 -18.08 -4.65 5.78
N ASN A 482 -18.08 -3.48 5.15
CA ASN A 482 -17.08 -2.44 5.36
C ASN A 482 -17.57 -1.32 6.29
N PHE A 483 -18.92 -1.11 6.42
CA PHE A 483 -19.51 -0.07 7.23
C PHE A 483 -20.63 -0.62 8.11
N ASN A 484 -20.35 -0.89 9.36
CA ASN A 484 -21.40 -1.25 10.31
C ASN A 484 -21.90 -0.06 11.16
N THR A 485 -21.25 1.09 11.03
CA THR A 485 -21.53 2.33 11.77
C THR A 485 -22.90 2.93 11.48
N PRO A 486 -23.46 2.91 10.22
CA PRO A 486 -24.81 3.37 9.97
C PRO A 486 -25.89 2.60 10.76
N GLY A 487 -25.64 1.31 11.02
CA GLY A 487 -26.48 0.51 11.92
C GLY A 487 -26.57 1.04 13.36
N TRP A 488 -25.67 1.94 13.73
CA TRP A 488 -25.55 2.59 15.04
C TRP A 488 -25.81 4.11 14.99
N GLY A 489 -26.38 4.64 13.89
CA GLY A 489 -26.73 6.05 13.77
C GLY A 489 -25.55 6.99 13.48
N ILE A 490 -24.42 6.46 13.01
CA ILE A 490 -23.31 7.22 12.41
C ILE A 490 -23.46 7.09 10.90
N ASP A 491 -24.21 8.01 10.28
CA ASP A 491 -24.63 7.89 8.88
C ASP A 491 -23.74 8.68 7.91
N ASN A 492 -23.11 9.74 8.40
CA ASN A 492 -22.27 10.64 7.62
C ASN A 492 -20.82 10.62 8.12
N TYR A 493 -19.87 10.95 7.25
CA TYR A 493 -18.45 11.00 7.64
C TYR A 493 -18.18 12.00 8.77
N GLY A 494 -18.90 13.12 8.83
CA GLY A 494 -18.79 14.08 9.93
C GLY A 494 -19.28 13.56 11.28
N ASP A 495 -20.13 12.53 11.31
CA ASP A 495 -20.62 11.93 12.57
C ASP A 495 -19.54 11.04 13.23
N MET A 496 -18.42 10.80 12.56
CA MET A 496 -17.25 10.07 13.11
C MET A 496 -16.42 10.91 14.10
N PHE A 497 -16.78 12.17 14.32
CA PHE A 497 -15.98 13.11 15.11
C PHE A 497 -16.82 13.78 16.19
N SER A 498 -16.19 14.09 17.33
CA SER A 498 -16.77 14.97 18.35
C SER A 498 -16.79 16.43 17.87
N CYS A 499 -17.59 17.29 18.54
CA CYS A 499 -17.59 18.71 18.22
C CYS A 499 -16.20 19.34 18.36
N ARG A 500 -15.45 18.98 19.41
CA ARG A 500 -14.08 19.47 19.64
C ARG A 500 -13.13 19.05 18.52
N GLN A 501 -13.19 17.77 18.11
CA GLN A 501 -12.39 17.26 16.98
C GLN A 501 -12.70 17.99 15.67
N LEU A 502 -13.98 18.17 15.34
CA LEU A 502 -14.40 18.91 14.15
C LEU A 502 -13.94 20.37 14.19
N TYR A 503 -14.09 21.02 15.33
CA TYR A 503 -13.69 22.42 15.47
C TYR A 503 -12.20 22.61 15.24
N MET A 504 -11.38 21.74 15.80
CA MET A 504 -9.94 21.73 15.58
C MET A 504 -9.61 21.50 14.10
N LEU A 505 -10.23 20.48 13.44
CA LEU A 505 -9.99 20.19 12.02
C LEU A 505 -10.42 21.35 11.11
N PHE A 506 -11.57 21.99 11.37
CA PHE A 506 -12.02 23.14 10.58
C PHE A 506 -11.18 24.38 10.81
N THR A 507 -10.64 24.59 12.02
CA THR A 507 -9.69 25.67 12.28
C THR A 507 -8.40 25.45 11.50
N LEU A 508 -7.92 24.20 11.44
CA LEU A 508 -6.74 23.85 10.66
C LEU A 508 -6.98 24.06 9.14
N ILE A 509 -8.16 23.69 8.60
CA ILE A 509 -8.53 23.98 7.20
C ILE A 509 -8.59 25.49 6.94
N LYS A 510 -9.19 26.28 7.85
CA LYS A 510 -9.24 27.74 7.74
C LYS A 510 -7.82 28.33 7.63
N ASN A 511 -6.93 27.88 8.52
CA ASN A 511 -5.54 28.35 8.55
C ASN A 511 -4.76 27.90 7.30
N LEU A 512 -5.02 26.68 6.80
CA LEU A 512 -4.47 26.21 5.53
C LEU A 512 -4.96 27.06 4.34
N SER A 513 -6.25 27.44 4.32
CA SER A 513 -6.81 28.32 3.29
C SER A 513 -6.20 29.71 3.32
N GLN A 514 -5.90 30.25 4.51
CA GLN A 514 -5.17 31.50 4.65
C GLN A 514 -3.74 31.36 4.09
N LEU A 515 -3.02 30.30 4.48
CA LEU A 515 -1.68 30.03 3.97
C LEU A 515 -1.64 29.94 2.44
N LYS A 516 -2.63 29.28 1.82
CA LYS A 516 -2.75 29.22 0.34
C LYS A 516 -2.82 30.59 -0.30
N SER A 517 -3.48 31.56 0.32
CA SER A 517 -3.57 32.92 -0.21
C SER A 517 -2.25 33.71 -0.11
N GLU A 518 -1.35 33.26 0.77
CA GLU A 518 -0.02 33.87 0.97
C GLU A 518 1.05 33.27 0.03
N ILE A 519 0.81 32.08 -0.51
CA ILE A 519 1.76 31.30 -1.32
C ILE A 519 1.44 31.51 -2.81
N ASN A 520 2.45 31.74 -3.63
CA ASN A 520 2.30 31.79 -5.10
C ASN A 520 1.90 30.43 -5.68
N THR A 521 1.07 30.44 -6.73
CA THR A 521 0.66 29.22 -7.44
C THR A 521 1.77 28.74 -8.38
N SER A 522 2.57 27.77 -7.94
CA SER A 522 3.53 27.05 -8.78
C SER A 522 3.37 25.55 -8.57
N GLU A 523 3.91 24.72 -9.46
CA GLU A 523 3.91 23.27 -9.28
C GLU A 523 4.59 22.84 -7.98
N TYR A 524 5.65 23.53 -7.57
CA TYR A 524 6.29 23.30 -6.27
C TYR A 524 5.33 23.53 -5.09
N HIS A 525 4.57 24.62 -5.13
CA HIS A 525 3.60 24.93 -4.09
C HIS A 525 2.40 23.97 -4.10
N GLN A 526 2.02 23.47 -5.28
CA GLN A 526 1.02 22.38 -5.35
C GLN A 526 1.53 21.13 -4.63
N ALA A 527 2.81 20.79 -4.81
CA ALA A 527 3.42 19.66 -4.10
C ALA A 527 3.44 19.89 -2.58
N LEU A 528 3.87 21.05 -2.13
CA LEU A 528 3.86 21.45 -0.71
C LEU A 528 2.45 21.33 -0.10
N LEU A 529 1.45 21.92 -0.74
CA LEU A 529 0.07 21.91 -0.29
C LEU A 529 -0.53 20.49 -0.30
N THR A 530 -0.12 19.66 -1.24
CA THR A 530 -0.51 18.25 -1.27
C THR A 530 0.01 17.50 -0.04
N PHE A 531 1.27 17.69 0.35
CA PHE A 531 1.80 17.08 1.57
C PHE A 531 1.15 17.61 2.84
N LEU A 532 0.82 18.91 2.90
CA LEU A 532 0.07 19.48 4.03
C LEU A 532 -1.35 18.90 4.12
N ALA A 533 -2.00 18.60 2.99
CA ALA A 533 -3.29 17.91 2.97
C ALA A 533 -3.17 16.43 3.38
N ILE A 534 -2.14 15.72 2.93
CA ILE A 534 -1.82 14.36 3.39
C ILE A 534 -1.58 14.34 4.91
N TRP A 535 -0.86 15.33 5.44
CA TRP A 535 -0.67 15.50 6.88
C TRP A 535 -2.00 15.76 7.61
N PHE A 536 -2.87 16.61 7.05
CA PHE A 536 -4.22 16.81 7.56
C PHE A 536 -5.01 15.52 7.65
N ASP A 537 -5.01 14.70 6.59
CA ASP A 537 -5.71 13.40 6.56
C ASP A 537 -5.20 12.45 7.65
N ARG A 538 -3.90 12.43 7.88
CA ARG A 538 -3.30 11.62 8.95
C ARG A 538 -3.75 12.09 10.33
N ILE A 539 -3.88 13.40 10.55
CA ILE A 539 -4.43 13.96 11.79
C ILE A 539 -5.91 13.57 11.92
N ALA A 540 -6.69 13.72 10.85
CA ALA A 540 -8.11 13.38 10.85
C ALA A 540 -8.35 11.89 11.20
N VAL A 541 -7.58 10.97 10.60
CA VAL A 541 -7.66 9.53 10.90
C VAL A 541 -7.28 9.23 12.36
N ALA A 542 -6.23 9.84 12.88
CA ALA A 542 -5.79 9.63 14.25
C ALA A 542 -6.77 10.22 15.29
N ASN A 543 -7.57 11.19 14.86
CA ASN A 543 -8.45 11.97 15.72
C ASN A 543 -9.94 11.71 15.46
N THR A 544 -10.32 10.47 15.10
CA THR A 544 -11.74 10.07 14.99
C THR A 544 -12.26 9.48 16.31
N SER A 545 -13.58 9.53 16.51
CA SER A 545 -14.26 8.82 17.60
C SER A 545 -14.44 7.30 17.34
N LEU A 546 -13.81 6.76 16.30
CA LEU A 546 -13.79 5.35 15.91
C LEU A 546 -12.39 4.72 16.01
N GLY A 547 -11.41 5.47 16.53
CA GLY A 547 -10.09 4.94 16.88
C GLY A 547 -10.15 3.99 18.08
N ARG A 548 -9.06 3.29 18.36
CA ARG A 548 -8.96 2.37 19.48
C ARG A 548 -7.76 2.70 20.36
N TRP A 549 -7.90 2.53 21.65
CA TRP A 549 -6.77 2.57 22.59
C TRP A 549 -6.12 1.18 22.66
N ASP A 550 -4.83 1.09 22.30
CA ASP A 550 -4.04 -0.13 22.48
C ASP A 550 -3.41 -0.14 23.87
N ASN A 551 -4.01 -0.85 24.80
CA ASN A 551 -3.54 -0.93 26.16
C ASN A 551 -2.22 -1.73 26.32
N ALA A 552 -1.86 -2.58 25.36
CA ALA A 552 -0.59 -3.32 25.35
C ALA A 552 0.61 -2.45 24.91
N ARG A 553 0.34 -1.38 24.14
CA ARG A 553 1.36 -0.43 23.65
C ARG A 553 1.18 0.98 24.16
N GLU A 554 0.10 1.23 24.91
CA GLU A 554 -0.30 2.55 25.40
C GLU A 554 -0.34 3.61 24.27
N GLY A 555 -1.03 3.30 23.19
CA GLY A 555 -1.06 4.13 21.98
C GLY A 555 -2.40 4.14 21.25
N ILE A 556 -2.54 5.07 20.30
CA ILE A 556 -3.74 5.26 19.50
C ILE A 556 -3.62 4.39 18.24
N GLN A 557 -4.63 3.56 18.00
CA GLN A 557 -4.83 2.83 16.75
C GLN A 557 -5.94 3.50 15.92
N THR A 558 -5.66 3.71 14.64
CA THR A 558 -6.63 4.27 13.70
C THR A 558 -7.79 3.31 13.41
N PRO A 559 -8.95 3.79 12.94
CA PRO A 559 -10.12 2.95 12.66
C PRO A 559 -9.86 1.92 11.55
N PHE A 560 -8.94 2.19 10.64
CA PHE A 560 -8.62 1.35 9.48
C PHE A 560 -7.61 0.21 9.77
N SER A 561 -7.61 -0.35 10.95
CA SER A 561 -6.83 -1.57 11.25
C SER A 561 -7.30 -2.79 10.42
N ARG A 562 -8.51 -2.69 9.83
CA ARG A 562 -9.09 -3.58 8.82
C ARG A 562 -9.56 -2.71 7.65
N GLN A 563 -9.89 -3.32 6.54
CA GLN A 563 -10.50 -2.66 5.37
C GLN A 563 -11.99 -2.35 5.63
N ALA A 564 -12.27 -1.71 6.76
CA ALA A 564 -13.62 -1.44 7.23
C ALA A 564 -13.62 -0.30 8.27
N ILE A 565 -14.71 0.46 8.31
CA ILE A 565 -15.04 1.41 9.38
C ILE A 565 -16.03 0.73 10.32
N ALA A 566 -15.52 0.27 11.46
CA ALA A 566 -16.30 -0.49 12.43
C ALA A 566 -16.70 0.38 13.64
N MET A 567 -17.92 0.16 14.15
CA MET A 567 -18.36 0.80 15.39
C MET A 567 -17.47 0.37 16.55
N VAL A 568 -17.05 1.35 17.34
CA VAL A 568 -16.38 1.17 18.62
C VAL A 568 -17.18 1.90 19.70
N PHE A 569 -17.12 1.40 20.93
CA PHE A 569 -17.90 1.94 22.05
C PHE A 569 -17.05 2.72 23.06
N ASP A 570 -15.75 2.54 22.98
CA ASP A 570 -14.74 3.26 23.74
C ASP A 570 -13.62 3.66 22.79
N TYR A 571 -13.16 4.90 22.88
CA TYR A 571 -12.19 5.45 21.94
C TYR A 571 -11.25 6.48 22.59
N PRO A 572 -10.01 6.60 22.12
CA PRO A 572 -9.12 7.68 22.45
C PRO A 572 -9.41 8.90 21.58
N GLU A 573 -9.51 10.07 22.17
CA GLU A 573 -9.42 11.35 21.47
C GLU A 573 -8.01 11.91 21.63
N SER A 574 -7.24 12.00 20.54
CA SER A 574 -5.88 12.54 20.56
C SER A 574 -5.89 14.05 20.82
N ASN A 575 -4.90 14.52 21.56
CA ASN A 575 -4.54 15.95 21.56
C ASN A 575 -3.55 16.22 20.40
N PRO A 576 -3.92 16.96 19.37
CA PRO A 576 -3.03 17.23 18.24
C PRO A 576 -1.81 18.09 18.61
N PHE A 577 -1.87 18.85 19.70
CA PHE A 577 -0.85 19.82 20.13
C PHE A 577 0.17 19.25 21.13
N CYS A 578 0.14 17.98 21.42
CA CYS A 578 1.17 17.28 22.20
C CYS A 578 2.26 16.70 21.29
N ASN A 579 3.30 16.12 21.91
CA ASN A 579 4.37 15.42 21.18
C ASN A 579 4.36 13.92 21.54
N SER A 580 3.28 13.23 21.16
CA SER A 580 3.10 11.78 21.45
C SER A 580 2.38 11.10 20.30
N SER A 581 2.21 9.78 20.40
CA SER A 581 1.53 8.97 19.39
C SER A 581 0.15 9.53 19.03
N GLY A 582 -0.09 9.74 17.75
CA GLY A 582 -1.35 10.29 17.22
C GLY A 582 -1.43 11.82 17.18
N SER A 583 -0.43 12.54 17.71
CA SER A 583 -0.35 14.01 17.61
C SER A 583 -0.02 14.48 16.20
N ALA A 584 -0.24 15.76 15.92
CA ALA A 584 0.04 16.36 14.64
C ALA A 584 1.54 16.30 14.27
N LEU A 585 2.43 16.55 15.24
CA LEU A 585 3.88 16.46 15.04
C LEU A 585 4.33 15.02 14.77
N ASN A 586 3.81 14.05 15.53
CA ASN A 586 4.11 12.65 15.26
C ASN A 586 3.66 12.20 13.86
N GLN A 587 2.50 12.68 13.38
CA GLN A 587 2.05 12.38 12.02
C GLN A 587 2.91 13.06 10.95
N LEU A 588 3.46 14.23 11.22
CA LEU A 588 4.35 14.96 10.33
C LEU A 588 5.69 14.23 10.12
N GLU A 589 6.25 13.69 11.18
CA GLU A 589 7.52 12.95 11.14
C GLU A 589 7.50 11.76 10.15
N TRP A 590 6.37 11.09 10.00
CA TRP A 590 6.23 10.02 9.00
C TRP A 590 6.33 10.54 7.56
N ILE A 591 5.80 11.73 7.30
CA ILE A 591 5.79 12.35 5.97
C ILE A 591 7.19 12.84 5.61
N THR A 592 7.85 13.59 6.48
CA THR A 592 9.19 14.13 6.23
C THR A 592 10.21 13.00 6.01
N ARG A 593 10.19 11.96 6.84
CA ARG A 593 11.03 10.76 6.66
C ARG A 593 10.78 10.04 5.33
N TYR A 594 9.52 10.01 4.88
CA TYR A 594 9.20 9.43 3.57
C TYR A 594 9.77 10.27 2.43
N ILE A 595 9.55 11.59 2.46
CA ILE A 595 10.10 12.51 1.45
C ILE A 595 11.61 12.34 1.35
N GLU A 596 12.33 12.36 2.47
CA GLU A 596 13.79 12.19 2.52
C GLU A 596 14.25 10.84 1.97
N SER A 597 13.53 9.77 2.32
CA SER A 597 13.85 8.41 1.86
C SER A 597 13.73 8.24 0.34
N GLU A 598 12.75 8.91 -0.30
CA GLU A 598 12.43 8.72 -1.72
C GLU A 598 12.95 9.82 -2.65
N SER A 599 13.63 10.82 -2.10
CA SER A 599 14.19 11.95 -2.88
C SER A 599 15.50 11.65 -3.60
N ASN A 600 16.11 10.48 -3.34
CA ASN A 600 17.44 10.14 -3.87
C ASN A 600 17.44 9.79 -5.36
N SER A 601 16.29 9.49 -5.96
CA SER A 601 16.16 9.23 -7.39
C SER A 601 15.85 10.51 -8.15
N PRO A 602 16.45 10.75 -9.34
CA PRO A 602 16.02 11.81 -10.23
C PRO A 602 14.78 11.42 -11.06
N PHE A 603 14.40 10.15 -11.06
CA PHE A 603 13.33 9.62 -11.90
C PHE A 603 12.01 9.62 -11.13
N ALA A 604 11.03 10.36 -11.66
CA ALA A 604 9.66 10.39 -11.20
C ALA A 604 8.74 9.57 -12.11
N ALA A 605 7.60 9.13 -11.60
CA ALA A 605 6.53 8.61 -12.43
C ALA A 605 5.54 9.73 -12.81
N LEU A 606 4.81 9.52 -13.90
CA LEU A 606 3.72 10.40 -14.33
C LEU A 606 2.38 9.71 -14.10
N PHE A 607 1.40 10.44 -13.58
CA PHE A 607 0.11 9.90 -13.19
C PHE A 607 -1.05 10.57 -13.88
N ALA A 608 -2.04 9.75 -14.28
CA ALA A 608 -3.35 10.20 -14.73
C ALA A 608 -4.44 9.82 -13.72
N ASN A 609 -5.52 10.61 -13.66
CA ASN A 609 -6.75 10.23 -12.96
C ASN A 609 -7.85 10.04 -14.00
N ALA A 610 -7.96 8.83 -14.52
CA ALA A 610 -8.85 8.51 -15.64
C ALA A 610 -9.26 7.03 -15.62
N SER A 611 -10.23 6.66 -16.45
CA SER A 611 -10.61 5.25 -16.66
C SER A 611 -9.53 4.53 -17.49
N SER A 612 -9.03 3.41 -16.99
CA SER A 612 -8.02 2.59 -17.69
C SER A 612 -8.59 1.79 -18.86
N GLY A 613 -9.92 1.74 -19.01
CA GLY A 613 -10.58 1.11 -20.17
C GLY A 613 -10.69 2.01 -21.40
N GLU A 614 -10.17 3.24 -21.33
CA GLU A 614 -10.18 4.16 -22.46
C GLU A 614 -8.96 3.91 -23.37
N LYS A 615 -9.22 3.50 -24.60
CA LYS A 615 -8.19 3.42 -25.64
C LYS A 615 -7.76 4.84 -26.03
N GLY A 616 -6.44 5.10 -26.02
CA GLY A 616 -5.91 6.40 -26.42
C GLY A 616 -5.19 7.16 -25.31
N GLN A 617 -5.06 6.63 -24.09
CA GLN A 617 -4.12 7.16 -23.12
C GLN A 617 -2.68 7.11 -23.65
N PHE A 618 -2.35 6.03 -24.37
CA PHE A 618 -1.10 5.89 -25.11
C PHE A 618 -1.40 5.49 -26.54
N ALA A 619 -0.51 5.82 -27.46
CA ALA A 619 -0.60 5.36 -28.84
C ALA A 619 -0.39 3.83 -28.93
N ALA A 620 -0.83 3.23 -30.04
CA ALA A 620 -0.74 1.79 -30.24
C ALA A 620 0.70 1.29 -30.13
N LYS A 621 0.91 0.25 -29.31
CA LYS A 621 2.21 -0.45 -29.13
C LYS A 621 3.39 0.46 -28.72
N THR A 622 3.11 1.54 -27.98
CA THR A 622 4.16 2.46 -27.50
C THR A 622 4.70 2.15 -26.11
N LEU A 623 3.93 1.41 -25.31
CA LEU A 623 4.39 0.94 -24.00
C LEU A 623 5.18 -0.36 -24.15
N THR A 624 6.35 -0.44 -23.53
CA THR A 624 7.17 -1.66 -23.52
C THR A 624 6.52 -2.73 -22.65
N ALA A 625 6.12 -2.39 -21.45
CA ALA A 625 5.52 -3.32 -20.51
C ALA A 625 4.35 -2.70 -19.73
N VAL A 626 3.39 -3.51 -19.37
CA VAL A 626 2.40 -3.23 -18.33
C VAL A 626 2.66 -4.18 -17.17
N VAL A 627 2.76 -3.62 -15.97
CA VAL A 627 2.86 -4.39 -14.71
C VAL A 627 1.77 -3.88 -13.79
N THR A 628 0.88 -4.75 -13.34
CA THR A 628 -0.33 -4.29 -12.66
C THR A 628 -0.87 -5.26 -11.62
N ASP A 629 -1.63 -4.71 -10.67
CA ASP A 629 -2.35 -5.41 -9.61
C ASP A 629 -3.84 -5.00 -9.69
N PRO A 630 -4.65 -5.64 -10.56
CA PRO A 630 -6.03 -5.26 -10.77
C PRO A 630 -6.90 -5.51 -9.53
N PRO A 631 -8.05 -4.83 -9.37
CA PRO A 631 -8.97 -5.06 -8.26
C PRO A 631 -9.41 -6.53 -8.16
N TYR A 632 -9.50 -7.05 -6.92
CA TYR A 632 -9.79 -8.46 -6.64
C TYR A 632 -11.29 -8.73 -6.57
N TYR A 633 -11.98 -8.63 -7.68
CA TYR A 633 -13.40 -8.91 -7.83
C TYR A 633 -14.26 -8.12 -6.82
N ASP A 634 -14.75 -8.74 -5.74
CA ASP A 634 -15.54 -8.11 -4.68
C ASP A 634 -14.81 -7.97 -3.34
N ALA A 635 -13.49 -8.22 -3.31
CA ALA A 635 -12.75 -8.32 -2.07
C ALA A 635 -12.64 -7.00 -1.30
N ILE A 636 -12.45 -5.88 -2.00
CA ILE A 636 -12.21 -4.56 -1.41
C ILE A 636 -13.09 -3.51 -2.07
N ALA A 637 -13.83 -2.74 -1.28
CA ALA A 637 -14.64 -1.60 -1.73
C ALA A 637 -13.81 -0.31 -1.69
N TYR A 638 -12.87 -0.16 -2.65
CA TYR A 638 -11.89 0.95 -2.65
C TYR A 638 -12.55 2.32 -2.61
N ALA A 639 -13.51 2.58 -3.49
CA ALA A 639 -14.23 3.84 -3.58
C ALA A 639 -14.96 4.17 -2.27
N ASP A 640 -15.71 3.22 -1.71
CA ASP A 640 -16.45 3.44 -0.47
C ASP A 640 -15.53 3.79 0.71
N ILE A 641 -14.44 3.05 0.87
CA ILE A 641 -13.53 3.22 2.00
C ILE A 641 -12.70 4.50 1.84
N SER A 642 -12.32 4.85 0.62
CA SER A 642 -11.55 6.07 0.34
C SER A 642 -12.36 7.35 0.47
N ASP A 643 -13.68 7.29 0.47
CA ASP A 643 -14.54 8.45 0.69
C ASP A 643 -14.26 9.16 2.00
N PHE A 644 -13.78 8.46 3.03
CA PHE A 644 -13.33 9.09 4.26
C PHE A 644 -12.26 10.16 4.00
N PHE A 645 -11.28 9.83 3.15
CA PHE A 645 -10.21 10.77 2.78
C PHE A 645 -10.67 11.77 1.72
N TYR A 646 -11.49 11.30 0.77
CA TYR A 646 -12.01 12.15 -0.31
C TYR A 646 -12.74 13.39 0.23
N VAL A 647 -13.59 13.23 1.24
CA VAL A 647 -14.37 14.36 1.80
C VAL A 647 -13.47 15.40 2.47
N TRP A 648 -12.34 15.02 3.02
CA TRP A 648 -11.36 15.92 3.60
C TRP A 648 -10.41 16.50 2.54
N MET A 649 -9.90 15.70 1.61
CA MET A 649 -9.09 16.17 0.50
C MET A 649 -9.86 17.17 -0.37
N LYS A 650 -11.14 16.95 -0.61
CA LYS A 650 -11.99 17.94 -1.30
C LYS A 650 -12.01 19.30 -0.61
N ARG A 651 -12.03 19.30 0.73
CA ARG A 651 -12.01 20.55 1.52
C ARG A 651 -10.63 21.20 1.63
N THR A 652 -9.57 20.41 1.50
CA THR A 652 -8.18 20.91 1.59
C THR A 652 -7.55 21.17 0.23
N LEU A 653 -7.91 20.41 -0.82
CA LEU A 653 -7.28 20.44 -2.14
C LEU A 653 -8.23 20.72 -3.31
N GLY A 654 -9.54 20.85 -3.07
CA GLY A 654 -10.51 20.99 -4.15
C GLY A 654 -10.32 22.23 -5.05
N ASP A 655 -9.70 23.27 -4.56
CA ASP A 655 -9.33 24.46 -5.32
C ASP A 655 -8.04 24.25 -6.16
N ILE A 656 -7.18 23.32 -5.75
CA ILE A 656 -5.92 22.99 -6.43
C ILE A 656 -6.13 21.92 -7.50
N TYR A 657 -7.00 20.94 -7.20
CA TYR A 657 -7.35 19.82 -8.09
C TYR A 657 -8.85 19.81 -8.38
N PRO A 658 -9.43 20.84 -9.01
CA PRO A 658 -10.89 21.00 -9.13
C PRO A 658 -11.54 19.87 -9.95
N ILE A 659 -10.85 19.31 -10.92
CA ILE A 659 -11.36 18.21 -11.73
C ILE A 659 -11.46 16.91 -10.91
N ASN A 660 -10.42 16.62 -10.11
CA ASN A 660 -10.34 15.40 -9.29
C ASN A 660 -11.40 15.39 -8.17
N PHE A 661 -11.76 16.57 -7.64
CA PHE A 661 -12.71 16.75 -6.55
C PHE A 661 -14.05 17.38 -6.98
N ALA A 662 -14.42 17.27 -8.25
CA ALA A 662 -15.66 17.84 -8.79
C ALA A 662 -16.93 17.18 -8.21
N THR A 663 -16.89 15.89 -7.93
CA THR A 663 -18.03 15.12 -7.40
C THR A 663 -18.14 15.20 -5.86
N PRO A 664 -19.31 14.90 -5.27
CA PRO A 664 -19.43 14.84 -3.80
C PRO A 664 -18.62 13.73 -3.15
N GLN A 665 -18.45 12.60 -3.82
CA GLN A 665 -17.74 11.41 -3.37
C GLN A 665 -16.98 10.77 -4.54
N THR A 666 -16.17 9.75 -4.28
CA THR A 666 -15.42 9.01 -5.30
C THR A 666 -16.33 8.37 -6.36
N PRO A 667 -15.84 8.15 -7.60
CA PRO A 667 -16.62 7.62 -8.71
C PRO A 667 -16.86 6.10 -8.58
N LYS A 668 -17.95 5.70 -7.92
CA LYS A 668 -18.30 4.30 -7.65
C LYS A 668 -18.80 3.53 -8.88
N ALA A 669 -19.55 4.20 -9.76
CA ALA A 669 -20.12 3.57 -10.95
C ALA A 669 -19.07 3.17 -11.99
N GLU A 670 -17.92 3.81 -11.98
CA GLU A 670 -16.82 3.55 -12.91
C GLU A 670 -15.76 2.59 -12.35
N GLU A 671 -15.82 2.28 -11.06
CA GLU A 671 -14.87 1.38 -10.40
C GLU A 671 -14.99 -0.05 -10.95
N CYS A 672 -13.87 -0.68 -11.28
CA CYS A 672 -13.84 -2.06 -11.77
C CYS A 672 -13.90 -3.05 -10.59
N THR A 673 -15.08 -3.18 -9.98
CA THR A 673 -15.36 -4.11 -8.87
C THR A 673 -16.72 -4.77 -9.02
N ALA A 674 -16.89 -5.98 -8.46
CA ALA A 674 -18.13 -6.73 -8.47
C ALA A 674 -18.95 -6.53 -7.18
N LEU A 675 -19.05 -5.28 -6.72
CA LEU A 675 -19.75 -4.95 -5.47
C LEU A 675 -21.25 -4.79 -5.69
N LYS A 676 -22.04 -5.76 -5.24
CA LYS A 676 -23.49 -5.79 -5.47
C LYS A 676 -24.24 -4.55 -4.99
N HIS A 677 -23.77 -3.91 -3.90
CA HIS A 677 -24.44 -2.69 -3.39
C HIS A 677 -24.28 -1.47 -4.31
N HIS A 678 -23.33 -1.48 -5.25
CA HIS A 678 -23.24 -0.48 -6.32
C HIS A 678 -24.19 -0.78 -7.49
N HIS A 679 -24.83 -1.98 -7.53
CA HIS A 679 -25.65 -2.50 -8.63
C HIS A 679 -26.99 -3.02 -8.12
N HIS A 680 -27.77 -2.19 -7.42
CA HIS A 680 -29.12 -2.49 -6.89
C HIS A 680 -29.20 -3.80 -6.06
N ASN A 681 -28.11 -4.18 -5.39
CA ASN A 681 -27.91 -5.46 -4.68
C ASN A 681 -28.03 -6.72 -5.57
N SER A 682 -27.82 -6.58 -6.89
CA SER A 682 -27.82 -7.67 -7.86
C SER A 682 -26.40 -8.20 -8.07
N GLU A 683 -26.16 -9.47 -7.73
CA GLU A 683 -24.89 -10.14 -8.00
C GLU A 683 -24.64 -10.31 -9.50
N ALA A 684 -25.68 -10.58 -10.28
CA ALA A 684 -25.56 -10.75 -11.73
C ALA A 684 -25.16 -9.45 -12.44
N GLU A 685 -25.74 -8.31 -12.03
CA GLU A 685 -25.37 -7.00 -12.58
C GLU A 685 -23.96 -6.60 -12.18
N ALA A 686 -23.58 -6.81 -10.93
CA ALA A 686 -22.23 -6.53 -10.42
C ALA A 686 -21.18 -7.36 -11.16
N LYS A 687 -21.42 -8.66 -11.35
CA LYS A 687 -20.56 -9.54 -12.13
C LYS A 687 -20.39 -9.06 -13.57
N LYS A 688 -21.52 -8.79 -14.26
CA LYS A 688 -21.50 -8.31 -15.64
C LYS A 688 -20.77 -6.97 -15.77
N HIS A 689 -20.94 -6.07 -14.80
CA HIS A 689 -20.22 -4.80 -14.77
C HIS A 689 -18.70 -5.04 -14.68
N PHE A 690 -18.26 -5.87 -13.74
CA PHE A 690 -16.84 -6.21 -13.57
C PHE A 690 -16.24 -6.84 -14.82
N GLU A 691 -16.94 -7.82 -15.42
CA GLU A 691 -16.50 -8.48 -16.65
C GLU A 691 -16.36 -7.50 -17.82
N ASN A 692 -17.32 -6.63 -18.02
CA ASN A 692 -17.30 -5.62 -19.08
C ASN A 692 -16.15 -4.60 -18.87
N LYS A 693 -15.98 -4.10 -17.64
CA LYS A 693 -14.90 -3.15 -17.33
C LYS A 693 -13.54 -3.78 -17.47
N LEU A 694 -13.34 -4.99 -16.95
CA LEU A 694 -12.05 -5.69 -17.02
C LEU A 694 -11.69 -6.02 -18.47
N THR A 695 -12.64 -6.46 -19.28
CA THR A 695 -12.43 -6.72 -20.70
C THR A 695 -12.01 -5.45 -21.45
N ALA A 696 -12.71 -4.32 -21.25
CA ALA A 696 -12.33 -3.04 -21.88
C ALA A 696 -10.94 -2.58 -21.47
N ILE A 697 -10.54 -2.79 -20.20
CA ILE A 697 -9.21 -2.46 -19.69
C ILE A 697 -8.14 -3.34 -20.34
N PHE A 698 -8.36 -4.65 -20.44
CA PHE A 698 -7.40 -5.54 -21.09
C PHE A 698 -7.28 -5.30 -22.59
N ASP A 699 -8.38 -4.94 -23.27
CA ASP A 699 -8.33 -4.50 -24.69
C ASP A 699 -7.49 -3.22 -24.85
N ALA A 700 -7.59 -2.27 -23.90
CA ALA A 700 -6.78 -1.06 -23.92
C ALA A 700 -5.30 -1.39 -23.62
N ILE A 701 -5.02 -2.29 -22.67
CA ILE A 701 -3.67 -2.76 -22.35
C ILE A 701 -3.03 -3.42 -23.57
N GLU A 702 -3.74 -4.35 -24.23
CA GLU A 702 -3.22 -5.03 -25.44
C GLU A 702 -2.90 -4.01 -26.53
N TYR A 703 -3.83 -3.09 -26.82
CA TYR A 703 -3.64 -2.05 -27.83
C TYR A 703 -2.38 -1.22 -27.60
N GLN A 704 -2.09 -0.86 -26.37
CA GLN A 704 -1.00 0.05 -26.00
C GLN A 704 0.35 -0.63 -25.81
N THR A 705 0.37 -1.94 -25.47
CA THR A 705 1.60 -2.65 -25.06
C THR A 705 2.25 -3.38 -26.23
N SER A 706 3.57 -3.22 -26.37
CA SER A 706 4.36 -3.82 -27.44
C SER A 706 4.98 -5.18 -27.09
N GLU A 707 5.26 -5.46 -25.79
CA GLU A 707 6.04 -6.65 -25.42
C GLU A 707 5.34 -7.55 -24.40
N ILE A 708 5.21 -7.12 -23.14
CA ILE A 708 4.81 -8.01 -22.05
C ILE A 708 3.82 -7.33 -21.10
N VAL A 709 2.92 -8.13 -20.55
CA VAL A 709 1.97 -7.73 -19.52
C VAL A 709 2.13 -8.66 -18.33
N SER A 710 2.48 -8.14 -17.16
CA SER A 710 2.61 -8.91 -15.91
C SER A 710 1.51 -8.51 -14.94
N ILE A 711 0.68 -9.47 -14.54
CA ILE A 711 -0.51 -9.25 -13.74
C ILE A 711 -0.35 -10.00 -12.42
N MET A 712 -0.45 -9.28 -11.31
CA MET A 712 -0.46 -9.87 -9.97
C MET A 712 -1.91 -9.99 -9.49
N PHE A 713 -2.37 -11.19 -9.16
CA PHE A 713 -3.76 -11.41 -8.79
C PHE A 713 -3.88 -12.41 -7.65
N ALA A 714 -4.82 -12.18 -6.74
CA ALA A 714 -5.11 -13.08 -5.63
C ALA A 714 -6.61 -13.15 -5.37
N HIS A 715 -7.23 -14.31 -5.58
CA HIS A 715 -8.62 -14.56 -5.22
C HIS A 715 -8.85 -16.05 -4.98
N GLN A 716 -9.71 -16.39 -3.99
CA GLN A 716 -10.04 -17.79 -3.67
C GLN A 716 -11.04 -18.42 -4.64
N SER A 717 -11.89 -17.60 -5.26
CA SER A 717 -12.96 -18.04 -6.16
C SER A 717 -12.41 -18.38 -7.54
N THR A 718 -12.72 -19.57 -8.03
CA THR A 718 -12.50 -20.00 -9.43
C THR A 718 -13.19 -19.04 -10.40
N GLU A 719 -14.33 -18.46 -10.02
CA GLU A 719 -15.08 -17.51 -10.84
C GLU A 719 -14.29 -16.23 -11.15
N ALA A 720 -13.61 -15.66 -10.14
CA ALA A 720 -12.76 -14.49 -10.34
C ALA A 720 -11.58 -14.79 -11.29
N TRP A 721 -10.97 -15.97 -11.14
CA TRP A 721 -9.93 -16.44 -12.06
C TRP A 721 -10.46 -16.68 -13.47
N THR A 722 -11.66 -17.27 -13.61
CA THR A 722 -12.32 -17.46 -14.90
C THR A 722 -12.52 -16.13 -15.61
N THR A 723 -13.00 -15.12 -14.90
CA THR A 723 -13.22 -13.78 -15.47
C THR A 723 -11.90 -13.13 -15.89
N LEU A 724 -10.85 -13.20 -15.05
CA LEU A 724 -9.53 -12.68 -15.39
C LEU A 724 -8.97 -13.36 -16.66
N CYS A 725 -8.99 -14.70 -16.69
CA CYS A 725 -8.48 -15.46 -17.82
C CYS A 725 -9.28 -15.20 -19.11
N ASN A 726 -10.61 -15.11 -19.02
CA ASN A 726 -11.46 -14.75 -20.16
C ASN A 726 -11.12 -13.36 -20.70
N SER A 727 -10.86 -12.39 -19.83
CA SER A 727 -10.49 -11.03 -20.24
C SER A 727 -9.12 -10.98 -20.90
N ILE A 728 -8.13 -11.73 -20.38
CA ILE A 728 -6.79 -11.88 -20.99
C ILE A 728 -6.92 -12.49 -22.39
N LEU A 729 -7.62 -13.61 -22.48
CA LEU A 729 -7.80 -14.33 -23.74
C LEU A 729 -8.66 -13.54 -24.74
N GLY A 730 -9.71 -12.86 -24.27
CA GLY A 730 -10.58 -11.99 -25.08
C GLY A 730 -9.82 -10.82 -25.71
N ALA A 731 -8.86 -10.26 -24.98
CA ALA A 731 -7.96 -9.21 -25.46
C ALA A 731 -6.81 -9.72 -26.36
N ARG A 732 -6.89 -10.94 -26.87
CA ARG A 732 -5.85 -11.56 -27.71
C ARG A 732 -4.48 -11.60 -27.07
N MET A 733 -4.43 -11.89 -25.78
CA MET A 733 -3.20 -12.18 -25.05
C MET A 733 -3.18 -13.65 -24.61
N ASN A 734 -1.99 -14.22 -24.46
CA ASN A 734 -1.83 -15.56 -23.89
C ASN A 734 -0.88 -15.53 -22.70
N ILE A 735 -1.12 -16.36 -21.70
CA ILE A 735 -0.27 -16.50 -20.52
C ILE A 735 1.00 -17.28 -20.91
N THR A 736 2.16 -16.74 -20.55
CA THR A 736 3.47 -17.31 -20.86
C THR A 736 4.27 -17.73 -19.64
N GLY A 737 3.88 -17.28 -18.43
CA GLY A 737 4.47 -17.67 -17.16
C GLY A 737 3.48 -17.46 -16.00
N SER A 738 3.65 -18.21 -14.90
CA SER A 738 2.77 -18.14 -13.72
C SER A 738 3.57 -18.48 -12.47
N TRP A 739 3.62 -17.55 -11.48
CA TRP A 739 4.47 -17.63 -10.30
C TRP A 739 3.69 -17.31 -9.03
N PRO A 740 3.53 -18.25 -8.09
CA PRO A 740 2.99 -17.97 -6.76
C PRO A 740 4.04 -17.26 -5.91
N MET A 741 3.65 -16.22 -5.19
CA MET A 741 4.54 -15.46 -4.30
C MET A 741 3.82 -15.12 -3.01
N ASP A 742 4.41 -15.44 -1.85
CA ASP A 742 3.82 -15.11 -0.55
C ASP A 742 3.92 -13.60 -0.33
N THR A 743 2.77 -12.97 -0.25
CA THR A 743 2.67 -11.52 -0.09
C THR A 743 1.98 -11.13 1.21
N GLU A 744 1.59 -12.10 2.05
CA GLU A 744 0.84 -11.88 3.28
C GLU A 744 1.54 -12.49 4.50
N MET A 745 1.26 -11.93 5.69
CA MET A 745 1.78 -12.48 6.94
C MET A 745 0.95 -13.71 7.39
N ALA A 746 1.60 -14.80 7.77
CA ALA A 746 0.97 -16.01 8.30
C ALA A 746 0.12 -15.78 9.56
N ASN A 747 0.39 -14.72 10.34
CA ASN A 747 -0.32 -14.41 11.59
C ASN A 747 -1.55 -13.48 11.40
N ARG A 748 -2.16 -13.46 10.23
CA ARG A 748 -3.42 -12.71 10.03
C ARG A 748 -4.55 -13.31 10.84
N SER A 749 -5.35 -12.46 11.50
CA SER A 749 -6.59 -12.89 12.19
C SER A 749 -7.62 -13.54 11.25
N LEU A 750 -7.56 -13.26 9.94
CA LEU A 750 -8.36 -13.93 8.91
C LEU A 750 -7.76 -15.27 8.48
N GLY A 751 -6.45 -15.44 8.48
CA GLY A 751 -5.77 -16.70 8.19
C GLY A 751 -5.96 -17.76 9.29
N LEU A 752 -6.16 -17.32 10.55
CA LEU A 752 -6.45 -18.22 11.67
C LEU A 752 -7.92 -18.69 11.71
N ALA A 753 -8.82 -18.06 10.97
CA ALA A 753 -10.26 -18.34 10.98
C ALA A 753 -10.79 -19.09 9.74
N GLY A 754 -9.95 -19.38 8.74
CA GLY A 754 -10.33 -20.08 7.49
C GLY A 754 -9.16 -20.21 6.52
N ALA A 755 -9.34 -20.91 5.42
CA ALA A 755 -8.35 -21.08 4.34
C ALA A 755 -8.14 -19.75 3.57
N ALA A 756 -7.47 -18.77 4.19
CA ALA A 756 -7.10 -17.53 3.50
C ALA A 756 -5.86 -17.76 2.64
N LEU A 757 -5.83 -17.21 1.42
CA LEU A 757 -4.65 -17.23 0.57
C LEU A 757 -3.52 -16.43 1.24
N GLU A 758 -2.34 -17.00 1.35
CA GLU A 758 -1.11 -16.34 1.82
C GLU A 758 -0.30 -15.81 0.63
N SER A 759 -0.51 -16.37 -0.56
CA SER A 759 0.17 -15.98 -1.79
C SER A 759 -0.74 -15.25 -2.78
N SER A 760 -0.10 -14.49 -3.67
CA SER A 760 -0.67 -14.01 -4.92
C SER A 760 0.03 -14.70 -6.08
N VAL A 761 -0.68 -14.87 -7.19
CA VAL A 761 -0.08 -15.41 -8.41
C VAL A 761 0.24 -14.27 -9.36
N THR A 762 1.48 -14.21 -9.82
CA THR A 762 1.92 -13.32 -10.89
C THR A 762 1.89 -14.08 -12.20
N VAL A 763 1.06 -13.64 -13.15
CA VAL A 763 1.03 -14.20 -14.50
C VAL A 763 1.67 -13.22 -15.48
N SER A 764 2.52 -13.71 -16.37
CA SER A 764 3.04 -12.96 -17.50
C SER A 764 2.28 -13.34 -18.77
N CYS A 765 1.98 -12.34 -19.60
CA CYS A 765 1.21 -12.49 -20.82
C CYS A 765 1.89 -11.77 -21.98
N ARG A 766 1.70 -12.28 -23.21
CA ARG A 766 2.10 -11.60 -24.44
C ARG A 766 0.91 -11.47 -25.37
N PRO A 767 0.88 -10.43 -26.26
CA PRO A 767 0.01 -10.45 -27.42
C PRO A 767 0.21 -11.74 -28.20
N SER A 768 -0.87 -12.42 -28.56
CA SER A 768 -0.83 -13.72 -29.23
C SER A 768 -1.85 -13.78 -30.36
N GLU A 769 -1.38 -14.09 -31.57
CA GLU A 769 -2.26 -14.53 -32.65
C GLU A 769 -2.61 -15.99 -32.38
N ARG A 770 -3.85 -16.23 -31.99
CA ARG A 770 -4.35 -17.59 -31.89
C ARG A 770 -4.59 -18.16 -33.28
N ASN A 771 -4.10 -19.36 -33.53
CA ASN A 771 -4.20 -19.97 -34.82
C ASN A 771 -4.86 -21.34 -34.74
N GLY A 772 -5.90 -21.51 -35.58
CA GLY A 772 -6.55 -22.79 -35.84
C GLY A 772 -7.35 -23.36 -34.66
N PHE A 773 -7.84 -24.60 -34.88
CA PHE A 773 -8.55 -25.34 -33.85
C PHE A 773 -7.74 -26.56 -33.39
N GLU A 774 -8.01 -27.03 -32.14
CA GLU A 774 -7.41 -28.26 -31.61
C GLU A 774 -8.48 -29.08 -30.87
N SER A 775 -8.28 -30.40 -30.82
CA SER A 775 -9.16 -31.29 -30.09
C SER A 775 -8.93 -31.18 -28.57
N PHE A 776 -10.01 -31.15 -27.81
CA PHE A 776 -9.95 -31.12 -26.36
C PHE A 776 -9.12 -32.27 -25.76
N LYS A 777 -9.16 -33.45 -26.39
CA LYS A 777 -8.39 -34.61 -25.93
C LYS A 777 -6.88 -34.35 -25.91
N ARG A 778 -6.36 -33.59 -26.91
CA ARG A 778 -4.94 -33.26 -27.01
C ARG A 778 -4.55 -32.15 -26.03
N VAL A 779 -5.36 -31.09 -25.96
CA VAL A 779 -5.18 -29.97 -25.04
C VAL A 779 -5.27 -30.46 -23.59
N LYS A 780 -6.23 -31.33 -23.25
CA LYS A 780 -6.36 -31.96 -21.96
C LYS A 780 -5.09 -32.68 -21.51
N ARG A 781 -4.50 -33.50 -22.38
CA ARG A 781 -3.24 -34.20 -22.06
C ARG A 781 -2.09 -33.23 -21.80
N ALA A 782 -1.96 -32.20 -22.62
CA ALA A 782 -0.91 -31.18 -22.46
C ALA A 782 -1.07 -30.44 -21.11
N ILE A 783 -2.29 -30.08 -20.74
CA ILE A 783 -2.61 -29.47 -19.45
C ILE A 783 -2.27 -30.40 -18.28
N GLU A 784 -2.74 -31.67 -18.34
CA GLU A 784 -2.49 -32.66 -17.28
C GLU A 784 -0.98 -32.88 -17.05
N THR A 785 -0.18 -32.99 -18.13
CA THR A 785 1.27 -33.14 -18.03
C THR A 785 1.91 -31.90 -17.39
N LYS A 786 1.61 -30.71 -17.92
CA LYS A 786 2.23 -29.48 -17.51
C LYS A 786 1.85 -29.07 -16.06
N VAL A 787 0.58 -29.28 -15.71
CA VAL A 787 0.11 -29.04 -14.34
C VAL A 787 0.75 -30.01 -13.34
N THR A 788 0.93 -31.29 -13.72
CA THR A 788 1.59 -32.28 -12.86
C THR A 788 3.05 -31.92 -12.59
N GLU A 789 3.79 -31.50 -13.62
CA GLU A 789 5.18 -31.04 -13.50
C GLU A 789 5.28 -29.82 -12.55
N GLU A 790 4.40 -28.84 -12.76
CA GLU A 790 4.37 -27.61 -11.96
C GLU A 790 4.01 -27.87 -10.49
N VAL A 791 3.00 -28.73 -10.25
CA VAL A 791 2.58 -29.12 -8.89
C VAL A 791 3.74 -29.74 -8.12
N ASN A 792 4.47 -30.66 -8.73
CA ASN A 792 5.60 -31.32 -8.10
C ASN A 792 6.70 -30.31 -7.73
N ALA A 793 7.06 -29.42 -8.68
CA ALA A 793 8.05 -28.41 -8.46
C ALA A 793 7.65 -27.40 -7.36
N LEU A 794 6.42 -26.91 -7.37
CA LEU A 794 5.92 -25.98 -6.35
C LEU A 794 5.77 -26.65 -4.97
N TYR A 795 5.38 -27.93 -4.95
CA TYR A 795 5.28 -28.69 -3.70
C TYR A 795 6.64 -28.83 -3.01
N GLU A 796 7.69 -29.14 -3.77
CA GLU A 796 9.07 -29.17 -3.27
C GLU A 796 9.53 -27.81 -2.73
N LEU A 797 9.09 -26.73 -3.37
CA LEU A 797 9.32 -25.36 -2.89
C LEU A 797 8.51 -25.00 -1.62
N GLY A 798 7.62 -25.87 -1.17
CA GLY A 798 6.87 -25.72 0.08
C GLY A 798 5.51 -25.04 -0.07
N PHE A 799 5.02 -24.78 -1.29
CA PHE A 799 3.64 -24.33 -1.50
C PHE A 799 2.65 -25.46 -1.20
N ARG A 800 1.50 -25.12 -0.64
CA ARG A 800 0.49 -26.07 -0.18
C ARG A 800 -0.93 -25.53 -0.42
N GLY A 801 -1.91 -26.42 -0.41
CA GLY A 801 -3.33 -26.08 -0.40
C GLY A 801 -3.77 -25.19 -1.57
N ALA A 802 -4.57 -24.17 -1.29
CA ALA A 802 -5.18 -23.31 -2.29
C ALA A 802 -4.15 -22.51 -3.12
N ASP A 803 -3.02 -22.13 -2.53
CA ASP A 803 -1.98 -21.35 -3.21
C ASP A 803 -1.33 -22.16 -4.34
N LEU A 804 -1.08 -23.45 -4.12
CA LEU A 804 -0.52 -24.34 -5.12
C LEU A 804 -1.53 -24.59 -6.24
N LEU A 805 -2.82 -24.79 -5.92
CA LEU A 805 -3.87 -25.01 -6.91
C LEU A 805 -4.06 -23.80 -7.84
N THR A 806 -4.06 -22.59 -7.27
CA THR A 806 -4.24 -21.36 -8.07
C THR A 806 -3.05 -21.06 -8.98
N ALA A 807 -1.84 -21.39 -8.57
CA ALA A 807 -0.65 -21.23 -9.40
C ALA A 807 -0.72 -22.06 -10.69
N CYS A 808 -1.38 -23.21 -10.65
CA CYS A 808 -1.54 -24.10 -11.81
C CYS A 808 -2.54 -23.59 -12.86
N PHE A 809 -3.40 -22.61 -12.52
CA PHE A 809 -4.38 -22.07 -13.47
C PHE A 809 -3.71 -21.39 -14.68
N GLY A 810 -2.64 -20.66 -14.46
CA GLY A 810 -1.87 -20.01 -15.52
C GLY A 810 -1.33 -21.01 -16.54
N GLN A 811 -0.88 -22.18 -16.10
CA GLN A 811 -0.35 -23.24 -16.96
C GLN A 811 -1.43 -23.86 -17.86
N ALA A 812 -2.63 -24.10 -17.32
CA ALA A 812 -3.75 -24.62 -18.10
C ALA A 812 -4.21 -23.59 -19.17
N VAL A 813 -4.33 -22.31 -18.80
CA VAL A 813 -4.74 -21.25 -19.72
C VAL A 813 -3.68 -21.04 -20.81
N SER A 814 -2.39 -21.16 -20.48
CA SER A 814 -1.30 -21.03 -21.44
C SER A 814 -1.38 -22.08 -22.58
N GLU A 815 -1.79 -23.31 -22.28
CA GLU A 815 -1.96 -24.35 -23.29
C GLU A 815 -3.20 -24.12 -24.16
N PHE A 816 -4.29 -23.65 -23.57
CA PHE A 816 -5.53 -23.35 -24.26
C PHE A 816 -5.39 -22.14 -25.19
N GLY A 817 -4.76 -21.07 -24.71
CA GLY A 817 -4.60 -19.81 -25.43
C GLY A 817 -3.73 -19.88 -26.68
N LYS A 818 -3.16 -21.05 -27.01
CA LYS A 818 -2.45 -21.28 -28.28
C LYS A 818 -3.41 -21.38 -29.47
N TYR A 819 -4.67 -21.75 -29.23
CA TYR A 819 -5.66 -22.08 -30.26
C TYR A 819 -6.80 -21.07 -30.26
N GLU A 820 -7.39 -20.82 -31.42
CA GLU A 820 -8.56 -19.96 -31.55
C GLU A 820 -9.79 -20.62 -30.91
N THR A 821 -10.00 -21.93 -31.18
CA THR A 821 -11.05 -22.76 -30.61
C THR A 821 -10.50 -24.12 -30.16
N VAL A 822 -11.03 -24.63 -29.06
CA VAL A 822 -10.81 -26.01 -28.60
C VAL A 822 -12.15 -26.71 -28.52
N GLU A 823 -12.29 -27.80 -29.30
CA GLU A 823 -13.55 -28.49 -29.45
C GLU A 823 -13.56 -29.86 -28.79
N LYS A 824 -14.70 -30.21 -28.19
CA LYS A 824 -15.01 -31.54 -27.69
C LYS A 824 -15.38 -32.48 -28.84
N ALA A 825 -15.50 -33.79 -28.54
CA ALA A 825 -15.88 -34.80 -29.52
C ALA A 825 -17.30 -34.61 -30.09
N ASP A 826 -18.16 -33.85 -29.37
CA ASP A 826 -19.53 -33.53 -29.80
C ASP A 826 -19.62 -32.21 -30.58
N GLY A 827 -18.51 -31.55 -30.85
CA GLY A 827 -18.44 -30.29 -31.57
C GLY A 827 -18.72 -29.04 -30.72
N SER A 828 -18.93 -29.19 -29.40
CA SER A 828 -19.06 -28.04 -28.48
C SER A 828 -17.70 -27.45 -28.12
N GLU A 829 -17.66 -26.14 -27.97
CA GLU A 829 -16.45 -25.43 -27.52
C GLU A 829 -16.21 -25.65 -26.03
N VAL A 830 -14.92 -25.67 -25.63
CA VAL A 830 -14.51 -25.77 -24.23
C VAL A 830 -14.41 -24.37 -23.63
N THR A 831 -14.99 -24.18 -22.45
CA THR A 831 -14.94 -22.91 -21.73
C THR A 831 -13.71 -22.82 -20.81
N VAL A 832 -13.28 -21.59 -20.49
CA VAL A 832 -12.18 -21.37 -19.55
C VAL A 832 -12.52 -21.94 -18.17
N GLY A 833 -13.77 -21.86 -17.72
CA GLY A 833 -14.20 -22.46 -16.45
C GLY A 833 -13.97 -23.98 -16.40
N GLU A 834 -14.27 -24.70 -17.49
CA GLU A 834 -14.00 -26.14 -17.59
C GLU A 834 -12.51 -26.47 -17.57
N LEU A 835 -11.67 -25.57 -18.12
CA LEU A 835 -10.21 -25.76 -18.10
C LEU A 835 -9.61 -25.55 -16.72
N LEU A 836 -10.11 -24.55 -15.99
CA LEU A 836 -9.66 -24.30 -14.61
C LEU A 836 -10.05 -25.46 -13.68
N GLU A 837 -11.24 -26.06 -13.87
CA GLU A 837 -11.64 -27.28 -13.16
C GLU A 837 -10.79 -28.50 -13.57
N LEU A 838 -10.40 -28.58 -14.84
CA LEU A 838 -9.46 -29.62 -15.29
C LEU A 838 -8.09 -29.44 -14.64
N ALA A 839 -7.56 -28.20 -14.61
CA ALA A 839 -6.29 -27.89 -13.95
C ALA A 839 -6.33 -28.23 -12.46
N ARG A 840 -7.41 -27.88 -11.77
CA ARG A 840 -7.63 -28.19 -10.37
C ARG A 840 -7.66 -29.69 -10.12
N THR A 841 -8.37 -30.44 -10.96
CA THR A 841 -8.44 -31.90 -10.89
C THR A 841 -7.07 -32.55 -11.15
N ALA A 842 -6.33 -32.06 -12.14
CA ALA A 842 -4.99 -32.55 -12.45
C ALA A 842 -4.00 -32.26 -11.31
N ALA A 843 -4.06 -31.06 -10.74
CA ALA A 843 -3.22 -30.67 -9.59
C ALA A 843 -3.53 -31.54 -8.36
N PHE A 844 -4.80 -31.77 -8.07
CA PHE A 844 -5.22 -32.65 -6.99
C PHE A 844 -4.74 -34.09 -7.19
N ASN A 845 -4.88 -34.63 -8.39
CA ASN A 845 -4.39 -35.97 -8.72
C ASN A 845 -2.87 -36.09 -8.62
N ALA A 846 -2.14 -35.04 -9.04
CA ALA A 846 -0.67 -34.99 -8.92
C ALA A 846 -0.23 -35.01 -7.44
N LEU A 847 -0.88 -34.24 -6.58
CA LEU A 847 -0.62 -34.23 -5.13
C LEU A 847 -0.88 -35.58 -4.48
N LEU A 848 -1.90 -36.31 -4.94
CA LEU A 848 -2.27 -37.61 -4.39
C LEU A 848 -1.50 -38.78 -5.00
N SER A 849 -0.84 -38.62 -6.15
CA SER A 849 -0.15 -39.69 -6.86
C SER A 849 1.02 -40.30 -6.08
N GLY A 850 1.60 -39.54 -5.14
CA GLY A 850 2.65 -40.03 -4.21
C GLY A 850 2.15 -40.61 -2.89
N PHE A 851 0.83 -40.68 -2.68
CA PHE A 851 0.24 -41.09 -1.40
C PHE A 851 -0.35 -42.53 -1.51
N ASP A 852 0.29 -43.47 -0.83
CA ASP A 852 -0.16 -44.88 -0.75
C ASP A 852 -1.21 -45.03 0.37
N GLY A 853 -2.44 -44.56 0.14
CA GLY A 853 -3.54 -44.59 1.07
C GLY A 853 -4.86 -45.00 0.41
N ASP A 854 -5.81 -45.44 1.23
CA ASP A 854 -7.18 -45.72 0.76
C ASP A 854 -7.89 -44.42 0.31
N GLU A 855 -9.03 -44.58 -0.37
CA GLU A 855 -9.79 -43.49 -0.98
C GLU A 855 -10.27 -42.44 0.07
N TYR A 856 -10.57 -42.88 1.31
CA TYR A 856 -10.98 -42.00 2.40
C TYR A 856 -9.80 -41.20 2.96
N THR A 857 -8.63 -41.79 3.08
CA THR A 857 -7.41 -41.14 3.51
C THR A 857 -6.98 -40.08 2.47
N ARG A 858 -7.07 -40.41 1.18
CA ARG A 858 -6.83 -39.48 0.07
C ARG A 858 -7.79 -38.29 0.11
N PHE A 859 -9.07 -38.55 0.36
CA PHE A 859 -10.09 -37.49 0.49
C PHE A 859 -9.86 -36.57 1.69
N TYR A 860 -9.37 -37.11 2.82
CA TYR A 860 -9.15 -36.37 4.07
C TYR A 860 -7.87 -35.51 4.02
N ILE A 861 -6.89 -35.91 3.24
CA ILE A 861 -5.61 -35.21 3.12
C ILE A 861 -5.68 -34.13 2.04
N GLY A 862 -6.45 -34.28 1.00
CA GLY A 862 -6.71 -33.29 -0.06
C GLY A 862 -7.77 -32.30 0.35
#